data_f8974165149b4ef17ca7791dd54ca0d9
#
_entry.id   f8974165149b4ef17ca7791dd54ca0d9
#
_cell.length_a   1.000
_cell.length_b   1.000
_cell.length_c   1.000
_cell.angle_alpha   90.00
_cell.angle_beta   90.00
_cell.angle_gamma   90.00
#
_symmetry.space_group_name_H-M   'P 1'
#
loop_
_entity.id
_entity.type
_entity.pdbx_description
1 polymer ?
#
loop_
_entity_poly.entity_id
_entity_poly.type
_entity_poly.pdbx_seq_one_letter_code
_entity_poly.pdbx_strand_id
1 'polypeptide(L)'
;MDKKLLIAGAIALMSVPSLAQQVKVYDTGTKWDARLNHLVEGRTMQVLSANKSTQTVTPQSNISVSVSVNDAAAVEAAIKAAGYEAEIITDELVVAHIPASYITTLAEQPNVLFINAPRQFHKLMHNVRPETGVTKVTAGEGLETPFTGKGVVIGVIDQGFEYKHPAFKGRVVRYGANSGGGMLTERMPTSDRLDDVGHATHVANIAAGSKVEGSDYYGIATGADLILVSSKFTDTAVEAQAKSIKDYAEKNGQPWVINMSFGSIIGPHDGSTSHDQNMSKLCGEGGIMVAAMGNEGNDKFHAYREITSDSEPVYLYMKTDNNYNPNKIILSELWGTATDAQAHLTIKPCIINGSRLYEPTDEQLDNLSGFSTGIDPYNNRQYARLHLNSQVLASILKVTGTSYKVVWQVSGKQGDSFHAWIDGSNYYGNNFMAMSVGKYKAHSGDAEYMVGEGAATIGKAIAVASYNAASRFTNLNGSTYDAGVGETGDISNFSSHGPLVGEATPKPAVAGPGGTVLSAFSKNSAQFENYRSYQVQKVNSEGGTYYYGMMSGTSMATPAVSGIIALWLEANPKLTYENILDIMKATGRRDNHVGKVDANNWNATWGFGKIDAYNGLKKALEMKGQSGIDETLNSEAPVTISKNHNEWRVLFNNNESFATLQVFNTNGQLVSSEYVDAPRCGTERVVNLANFAPGVYLFKVSTTASSTTRKLVVK
;
A
#
# COMPACT_ATOMS: atom_id res chain seq x y z
N MET A 1 12.85 29.69 69.80
CA MET A 1 12.87 30.81 68.88
C MET A 1 13.28 30.27 67.51
N ASP A 2 12.38 29.65 66.82
CA ASP A 2 11.43 30.08 65.82
C ASP A 2 12.00 30.80 64.62
N LYS A 3 11.94 30.13 63.50
CA LYS A 3 11.33 30.66 62.31
C LYS A 3 11.14 29.53 61.25
N LYS A 4 9.91 29.05 61.21
CA LYS A 4 9.40 28.30 60.07
C LYS A 4 9.35 29.23 58.82
N LEU A 5 9.99 28.85 57.74
CA LEU A 5 9.80 29.49 56.46
C LEU A 5 8.86 28.61 55.61
N LEU A 6 7.61 29.03 55.51
CA LEU A 6 6.65 28.53 54.55
C LEU A 6 7.06 29.04 53.16
N ILE A 7 7.43 28.14 52.25
CA ILE A 7 7.50 28.43 50.83
C ILE A 7 6.15 28.01 50.24
N ALA A 8 5.28 28.98 50.04
CA ALA A 8 4.10 28.84 49.22
C ALA A 8 4.54 28.84 47.72
N GLY A 9 4.58 27.67 47.11
CA GLY A 9 4.75 27.57 45.70
C GLY A 9 3.48 28.02 44.98
N ALA A 10 3.49 29.22 44.40
CA ALA A 10 2.48 29.66 43.46
C ALA A 10 2.64 28.85 42.17
N ILE A 11 1.71 27.92 41.97
CA ILE A 11 1.51 27.32 40.65
C ILE A 11 0.87 28.42 39.82
N ALA A 12 1.69 29.10 39.01
CA ALA A 12 1.22 29.93 37.94
C ALA A 12 0.60 28.99 36.88
N LEU A 13 -0.72 28.88 36.88
CA LEU A 13 -1.46 28.44 35.70
C LEU A 13 -1.12 29.44 34.58
N MET A 14 -0.14 29.08 33.74
CA MET A 14 -0.04 29.68 32.43
C MET A 14 -1.25 29.19 31.64
N SER A 15 -2.29 29.99 31.60
CA SER A 15 -3.30 29.91 30.55
C SER A 15 -2.56 30.05 29.24
N VAL A 16 -2.37 28.92 28.54
CA VAL A 16 -2.03 28.93 27.14
C VAL A 16 -3.18 29.68 26.44
N PRO A 17 -2.94 30.85 25.83
CA PRO A 17 -3.99 31.44 25.01
C PRO A 17 -4.29 30.42 23.94
N SER A 18 -5.54 29.99 23.84
CA SER A 18 -6.02 29.30 22.66
C SER A 18 -5.58 30.15 21.48
N LEU A 19 -4.68 29.62 20.65
CA LEU A 19 -4.45 30.13 19.31
C LEU A 19 -5.76 29.92 18.54
N ALA A 20 -6.75 30.78 18.79
CA ALA A 20 -7.72 31.10 17.78
C ALA A 20 -6.87 31.57 16.61
N GLN A 21 -6.70 30.69 15.62
CA GLN A 21 -6.12 31.05 14.35
C GLN A 21 -6.92 32.26 13.88
N GLN A 22 -6.33 33.46 14.03
CA GLN A 22 -6.83 34.63 13.35
C GLN A 22 -6.78 34.28 11.86
N VAL A 23 -7.93 33.94 11.32
CA VAL A 23 -8.14 33.86 9.88
C VAL A 23 -7.69 35.20 9.39
N LYS A 24 -6.54 35.31 8.70
CA LYS A 24 -6.16 36.49 7.95
C LYS A 24 -7.23 36.64 6.91
N VAL A 25 -8.22 37.49 7.18
CA VAL A 25 -9.16 37.96 6.20
C VAL A 25 -8.30 38.80 5.23
N TYR A 26 -8.03 38.24 4.08
CA TYR A 26 -7.52 39.01 2.97
C TYR A 26 -8.66 39.98 2.67
N ASP A 27 -8.45 41.27 2.91
CA ASP A 27 -9.39 42.30 2.59
C ASP A 27 -9.55 42.37 1.06
N THR A 28 -10.51 41.60 0.56
CA THR A 28 -10.91 41.62 -0.87
C THR A 28 -11.95 42.72 -1.12
N GLY A 29 -12.30 43.51 -0.10
CA GLY A 29 -13.35 44.52 -0.16
C GLY A 29 -14.77 43.95 -0.22
N THR A 30 -14.94 42.62 -0.19
CA THR A 30 -16.25 41.95 -0.22
C THR A 30 -16.46 41.08 1.02
N LYS A 31 -17.68 41.09 1.58
CA LYS A 31 -18.07 40.25 2.72
C LYS A 31 -18.62 38.88 2.28
N TRP A 32 -18.21 38.35 1.14
CA TRP A 32 -18.65 37.04 0.67
C TRP A 32 -17.52 36.26 -0.04
N ASP A 33 -17.69 34.95 -0.08
CA ASP A 33 -16.77 34.00 -0.71
C ASP A 33 -16.64 34.27 -2.22
N ALA A 34 -15.42 34.30 -2.75
CA ALA A 34 -15.13 34.54 -4.16
C ALA A 34 -15.87 33.59 -5.12
N ARG A 35 -16.23 32.38 -4.66
CA ARG A 35 -17.03 31.41 -5.42
C ARG A 35 -18.46 31.93 -5.73
N LEU A 36 -18.95 32.89 -4.99
CA LEU A 36 -20.26 33.52 -5.20
C LEU A 36 -20.20 34.67 -6.21
N ASN A 37 -19.03 35.19 -6.60
CA ASN A 37 -18.86 36.35 -7.45
C ASN A 37 -19.66 36.27 -8.76
N HIS A 38 -19.59 35.13 -9.47
CA HIS A 38 -20.33 34.99 -10.73
C HIS A 38 -21.85 35.15 -10.56
N LEU A 39 -22.41 34.59 -9.46
CA LEU A 39 -23.83 34.72 -9.18
C LEU A 39 -24.22 36.15 -8.72
N VAL A 40 -23.37 36.77 -7.91
CA VAL A 40 -23.55 38.14 -7.44
C VAL A 40 -23.47 39.14 -8.61
N GLU A 41 -22.59 38.87 -9.59
CA GLU A 41 -22.45 39.66 -10.82
C GLU A 41 -23.57 39.39 -11.87
N GLY A 42 -24.58 38.61 -11.52
CA GLY A 42 -25.73 38.34 -12.40
C GLY A 42 -25.48 37.23 -13.44
N ARG A 43 -24.37 36.47 -13.33
CA ARG A 43 -24.03 35.38 -14.25
C ARG A 43 -24.55 34.06 -13.77
N THR A 44 -24.81 33.15 -14.70
CA THR A 44 -25.19 31.77 -14.40
C THR A 44 -23.97 30.88 -14.16
N MET A 45 -24.10 29.93 -13.25
CA MET A 45 -23.08 28.90 -13.00
C MET A 45 -23.62 27.50 -13.33
N GLN A 46 -22.75 26.67 -13.86
CA GLN A 46 -23.00 25.23 -13.98
C GLN A 46 -22.41 24.56 -12.74
N VAL A 47 -23.23 23.88 -11.92
CA VAL A 47 -22.79 23.09 -10.77
C VAL A 47 -23.20 21.63 -10.97
N LEU A 48 -22.29 20.72 -10.64
CA LEU A 48 -22.61 19.30 -10.61
C LEU A 48 -23.46 19.02 -9.36
N SER A 49 -24.69 18.55 -9.58
CA SER A 49 -25.53 18.08 -8.49
C SER A 49 -25.00 16.76 -7.90
N ALA A 50 -25.45 16.41 -6.70
CA ALA A 50 -25.12 15.13 -6.04
C ALA A 50 -25.41 13.90 -6.92
N ASN A 51 -26.30 14.01 -7.90
CA ASN A 51 -26.67 12.96 -8.84
C ASN A 51 -25.88 13.00 -10.17
N LYS A 52 -24.76 13.73 -10.20
CA LYS A 52 -23.90 13.91 -11.41
C LYS A 52 -24.62 14.56 -12.62
N SER A 53 -25.80 15.13 -12.43
CA SER A 53 -26.43 15.98 -13.43
C SER A 53 -25.91 17.40 -13.29
N THR A 54 -25.62 18.06 -14.40
CA THR A 54 -25.27 19.47 -14.40
C THR A 54 -26.52 20.30 -14.11
N GLN A 55 -26.50 21.04 -13.00
CA GLN A 55 -27.58 21.96 -12.64
C GLN A 55 -27.14 23.36 -12.93
N THR A 56 -28.01 24.13 -13.62
CA THR A 56 -27.80 25.57 -13.87
C THR A 56 -28.27 26.35 -12.66
N VAL A 57 -27.36 27.05 -11.99
CA VAL A 57 -27.68 28.01 -10.91
C VAL A 57 -27.66 29.39 -11.48
N THR A 58 -28.78 30.13 -11.32
CA THR A 58 -28.93 31.51 -11.72
C THR A 58 -28.92 32.46 -10.50
N PRO A 59 -28.78 33.76 -10.66
CA PRO A 59 -28.89 34.70 -9.55
C PRO A 59 -30.19 34.60 -8.75
N GLN A 60 -31.28 34.13 -9.36
CA GLN A 60 -32.58 33.92 -8.74
C GLN A 60 -32.73 32.53 -8.08
N SER A 61 -31.79 31.60 -8.32
CA SER A 61 -31.82 30.31 -7.68
C SER A 61 -31.52 30.41 -6.18
N ASN A 62 -32.32 29.79 -5.36
CA ASN A 62 -32.04 29.69 -3.94
C ASN A 62 -30.82 28.80 -3.71
N ILE A 63 -29.88 29.29 -2.94
CA ILE A 63 -28.69 28.60 -2.51
C ILE A 63 -28.59 28.64 -0.98
N SER A 64 -28.07 27.57 -0.38
CA SER A 64 -27.73 27.59 1.04
C SER A 64 -26.37 28.25 1.25
N VAL A 65 -26.32 29.22 2.15
CA VAL A 65 -25.07 29.87 2.55
C VAL A 65 -24.89 29.81 4.06
N SER A 66 -23.66 29.79 4.52
CA SER A 66 -23.37 29.96 5.95
C SER A 66 -22.86 31.40 6.18
N VAL A 67 -23.49 32.07 7.14
CA VAL A 67 -23.26 33.49 7.44
C VAL A 67 -22.61 33.60 8.81
N SER A 68 -21.38 34.04 8.86
CA SER A 68 -20.68 34.39 10.08
C SER A 68 -21.17 35.76 10.56
N VAL A 69 -21.53 35.84 11.84
CA VAL A 69 -22.27 37.02 12.38
C VAL A 69 -21.78 37.39 13.77
N ASN A 70 -22.05 38.67 14.16
CA ASN A 70 -21.84 39.12 15.55
C ASN A 70 -23.12 38.96 16.41
N ASP A 71 -24.29 38.87 15.77
CA ASP A 71 -25.60 38.70 16.42
C ASP A 71 -26.47 37.85 15.52
N ALA A 72 -26.49 36.57 15.87
CA ALA A 72 -27.21 35.56 15.09
C ALA A 72 -28.74 35.79 15.09
N ALA A 73 -29.30 36.24 16.21
CA ALA A 73 -30.73 36.46 16.34
C ALA A 73 -31.20 37.67 15.45
N ALA A 74 -30.42 38.75 15.42
CA ALA A 74 -30.73 39.89 14.58
C ALA A 74 -30.62 39.55 13.09
N VAL A 75 -29.60 38.79 12.68
CA VAL A 75 -29.41 38.40 11.25
C VAL A 75 -30.45 37.38 10.81
N GLU A 76 -30.77 36.37 11.64
CA GLU A 76 -31.86 35.42 11.35
C GLU A 76 -33.19 36.16 11.16
N ALA A 77 -33.53 37.06 12.09
CA ALA A 77 -34.77 37.86 12.00
C ALA A 77 -34.82 38.70 10.73
N ALA A 78 -33.71 39.33 10.33
CA ALA A 78 -33.61 40.11 9.12
C ALA A 78 -33.82 39.28 7.83
N ILE A 79 -33.24 38.08 7.78
CA ILE A 79 -33.41 37.14 6.65
C ILE A 79 -34.86 36.65 6.56
N LYS A 80 -35.47 36.26 7.71
CA LYS A 80 -36.87 35.87 7.76
C LYS A 80 -37.84 36.98 7.40
N ALA A 81 -37.57 38.22 7.84
CA ALA A 81 -38.34 39.38 7.47
C ALA A 81 -38.29 39.71 5.96
N ALA A 82 -37.19 39.32 5.30
CA ALA A 82 -37.06 39.41 3.83
C ALA A 82 -37.76 38.27 3.08
N GLY A 83 -38.40 37.32 3.82
CA GLY A 83 -39.18 36.22 3.25
C GLY A 83 -38.35 34.98 2.94
N TYR A 84 -37.13 34.85 3.50
CA TYR A 84 -36.25 33.70 3.27
C TYR A 84 -36.10 32.84 4.51
N GLU A 85 -35.63 31.58 4.31
CA GLU A 85 -35.39 30.64 5.41
C GLU A 85 -34.02 30.89 6.02
N ALA A 86 -33.96 30.90 7.36
CA ALA A 86 -32.72 30.97 8.10
C ALA A 86 -32.84 30.22 9.43
N GLU A 87 -31.72 29.65 9.89
CA GLU A 87 -31.60 28.88 11.13
C GLU A 87 -30.29 29.25 11.85
N ILE A 88 -30.38 29.53 13.15
CA ILE A 88 -29.23 29.76 14.02
C ILE A 88 -28.57 28.42 14.31
N ILE A 89 -27.29 28.27 13.99
CA ILE A 89 -26.50 27.08 14.29
C ILE A 89 -25.68 27.31 15.56
N THR A 90 -25.09 28.50 15.71
CA THR A 90 -24.41 28.98 16.93
C THR A 90 -24.63 30.49 17.05
N ASP A 91 -24.22 31.08 18.20
CA ASP A 91 -24.32 32.51 18.44
C ASP A 91 -23.55 33.37 17.38
N GLU A 92 -22.63 32.74 16.62
CA GLU A 92 -21.80 33.39 15.61
C GLU A 92 -22.05 32.88 14.19
N LEU A 93 -23.03 31.97 13.99
CA LEU A 93 -23.28 31.32 12.70
C LEU A 93 -24.77 31.14 12.43
N VAL A 94 -25.20 31.62 11.29
CA VAL A 94 -26.55 31.43 10.72
C VAL A 94 -26.42 30.70 9.39
N VAL A 95 -27.23 29.69 9.14
CA VAL A 95 -27.41 29.09 7.81
C VAL A 95 -28.68 29.70 7.19
N ALA A 96 -28.55 30.19 5.97
CA ALA A 96 -29.65 30.81 5.22
C ALA A 96 -29.86 30.12 3.87
N HIS A 97 -31.12 30.01 3.45
CA HIS A 97 -31.50 29.55 2.12
C HIS A 97 -32.10 30.72 1.34
N ILE A 98 -31.28 31.36 0.53
CA ILE A 98 -31.53 32.66 -0.09
C ILE A 98 -31.26 32.65 -1.60
N PRO A 99 -31.90 33.47 -2.41
CA PRO A 99 -31.48 33.69 -3.77
C PRO A 99 -30.07 34.31 -3.79
N ALA A 100 -29.24 33.89 -4.75
CA ALA A 100 -27.88 34.43 -4.85
C ALA A 100 -27.89 35.98 -5.08
N SER A 101 -28.94 36.56 -5.69
CA SER A 101 -29.12 37.97 -5.82
C SER A 101 -29.31 38.76 -4.50
N TYR A 102 -29.63 38.03 -3.39
CA TYR A 102 -29.81 38.64 -2.07
C TYR A 102 -28.49 38.76 -1.29
N ILE A 103 -27.40 38.12 -1.75
CA ILE A 103 -26.11 38.09 -1.05
C ILE A 103 -25.56 39.48 -0.76
N THR A 104 -25.62 40.39 -1.72
CA THR A 104 -25.16 41.81 -1.56
C THR A 104 -25.93 42.51 -0.47
N THR A 105 -27.25 42.42 -0.48
CA THR A 105 -28.12 43.00 0.54
C THR A 105 -27.87 42.43 1.93
N LEU A 106 -27.64 41.12 2.00
CA LEU A 106 -27.31 40.43 3.27
C LEU A 106 -25.93 40.87 3.79
N ALA A 107 -24.96 41.04 2.90
CA ALA A 107 -23.61 41.48 3.26
C ALA A 107 -23.56 42.91 3.80
N GLU A 108 -24.52 43.78 3.43
CA GLU A 108 -24.66 45.14 3.94
C GLU A 108 -25.20 45.21 5.39
N GLN A 109 -25.75 44.12 5.89
CA GLN A 109 -26.24 44.10 7.27
C GLN A 109 -25.08 44.30 8.28
N PRO A 110 -25.27 45.13 9.33
CA PRO A 110 -24.18 45.47 10.24
C PRO A 110 -23.61 44.30 11.01
N ASN A 111 -24.45 43.32 11.32
CA ASN A 111 -24.06 42.15 12.09
C ASN A 111 -23.53 40.98 11.24
N VAL A 112 -23.45 41.14 9.93
CA VAL A 112 -22.87 40.14 9.00
C VAL A 112 -21.38 40.38 8.84
N LEU A 113 -20.58 39.39 9.20
CA LEU A 113 -19.14 39.40 9.08
C LEU A 113 -18.71 38.86 7.73
N PHE A 114 -19.21 37.67 7.34
CA PHE A 114 -18.86 37.04 6.10
C PHE A 114 -19.90 35.99 5.65
N ILE A 115 -20.10 35.85 4.35
CA ILE A 115 -21.03 34.91 3.73
C ILE A 115 -20.21 33.85 2.98
N ASN A 116 -20.25 32.59 3.42
CA ASN A 116 -19.55 31.50 2.83
C ASN A 116 -20.42 30.80 1.78
N ALA A 117 -19.83 30.48 0.63
CA ALA A 117 -20.42 29.59 -0.35
C ALA A 117 -20.58 28.17 0.24
N PRO A 118 -21.66 27.45 -0.10
CA PRO A 118 -21.81 26.05 0.32
C PRO A 118 -20.63 25.24 -0.22
N ARG A 119 -20.00 24.46 0.67
CA ARG A 119 -19.05 23.44 0.28
C ARG A 119 -19.83 22.16 0.07
N GLN A 120 -19.71 21.58 -1.10
CA GLN A 120 -20.24 20.25 -1.32
C GLN A 120 -19.33 19.25 -0.63
N PHE A 121 -19.79 18.72 0.49
CA PHE A 121 -19.14 17.56 1.12
C PHE A 121 -19.48 16.36 0.25
N HIS A 122 -18.49 15.87 -0.49
CA HIS A 122 -18.59 14.53 -1.03
C HIS A 122 -18.58 13.57 0.14
N LYS A 123 -19.47 12.58 0.12
CA LYS A 123 -19.39 11.46 1.06
C LYS A 123 -17.94 11.00 1.05
N LEU A 124 -17.25 11.04 2.19
CA LEU A 124 -15.83 10.65 2.36
C LEU A 124 -15.64 9.13 2.21
N MET A 125 -16.35 8.50 1.29
CA MET A 125 -16.64 7.08 1.27
C MET A 125 -15.80 6.29 0.27
N HIS A 126 -14.86 6.91 -0.46
CA HIS A 126 -13.95 6.23 -1.39
C HIS A 126 -12.67 7.02 -1.62
N ASN A 127 -11.91 7.23 -0.55
CA ASN A 127 -10.65 7.96 -0.69
C ASN A 127 -9.60 7.16 -1.48
N VAL A 128 -9.64 5.82 -1.46
CA VAL A 128 -8.68 4.96 -2.13
C VAL A 128 -8.55 5.26 -3.62
N ARG A 129 -9.67 5.30 -4.36
CA ARG A 129 -9.67 5.50 -5.82
C ARG A 129 -9.25 6.91 -6.25
N PRO A 130 -9.82 8.01 -5.71
CA PRO A 130 -9.40 9.37 -6.04
C PRO A 130 -7.99 9.66 -5.52
N GLU A 131 -7.65 9.22 -4.31
CA GLU A 131 -6.36 9.45 -3.67
C GLU A 131 -5.20 8.84 -4.48
N THR A 132 -5.39 7.65 -5.03
CA THR A 132 -4.38 6.97 -5.84
C THR A 132 -4.41 7.35 -7.33
N GLY A 133 -5.35 8.21 -7.77
CA GLY A 133 -5.52 8.57 -9.17
C GLY A 133 -6.27 7.54 -10.03
N VAL A 134 -6.77 6.46 -9.45
CA VAL A 134 -7.54 5.40 -10.15
C VAL A 134 -8.79 5.97 -10.83
N THR A 135 -9.44 6.96 -10.22
CA THR A 135 -10.62 7.60 -10.82
C THR A 135 -10.32 8.19 -12.19
N LYS A 136 -9.15 8.83 -12.37
CA LYS A 136 -8.70 9.38 -13.67
C LYS A 136 -8.44 8.28 -14.68
N VAL A 137 -7.80 7.18 -14.25
CA VAL A 137 -7.51 6.02 -15.10
C VAL A 137 -8.79 5.38 -15.63
N THR A 138 -9.74 5.11 -14.73
CA THR A 138 -11.00 4.44 -15.09
C THR A 138 -12.01 5.37 -15.79
N ALA A 139 -11.82 6.67 -15.73
CA ALA A 139 -12.56 7.65 -16.53
C ALA A 139 -11.91 7.89 -17.91
N GLY A 140 -10.69 7.44 -18.14
CA GLY A 140 -9.93 7.71 -19.37
C GLY A 140 -9.48 9.16 -19.49
N GLU A 141 -9.33 9.89 -18.35
CA GLU A 141 -8.97 11.30 -18.36
C GLU A 141 -7.57 11.53 -18.96
N GLY A 142 -7.51 12.15 -20.14
CA GLY A 142 -6.26 12.36 -20.87
C GLY A 142 -5.56 11.09 -21.37
N LEU A 143 -6.32 10.01 -21.52
CA LEU A 143 -5.89 8.72 -22.07
C LEU A 143 -6.70 8.41 -23.33
N GLU A 144 -6.19 7.54 -24.21
CA GLU A 144 -6.93 7.11 -25.41
C GLU A 144 -8.19 6.30 -25.07
N THR A 145 -8.11 5.49 -24.01
CA THR A 145 -9.22 4.65 -23.52
C THR A 145 -9.18 4.55 -22.00
N PRO A 146 -10.32 4.28 -21.33
CA PRO A 146 -10.34 3.89 -19.92
C PRO A 146 -9.66 2.52 -19.71
N PHE A 147 -9.00 2.37 -18.56
CA PHE A 147 -8.41 1.09 -18.13
C PHE A 147 -9.12 0.59 -16.87
N THR A 148 -9.43 -0.69 -16.85
CA THR A 148 -10.24 -1.35 -15.80
C THR A 148 -9.63 -2.64 -15.28
N GLY A 149 -8.45 -3.05 -15.77
CA GLY A 149 -7.82 -4.34 -15.55
C GLY A 149 -8.33 -5.44 -16.48
N LYS A 150 -9.04 -5.07 -17.56
CA LYS A 150 -9.61 -6.02 -18.52
C LYS A 150 -8.52 -6.88 -19.18
N GLY A 151 -8.75 -8.20 -19.21
CA GLY A 151 -7.79 -9.16 -19.77
C GLY A 151 -6.65 -9.55 -18.81
N VAL A 152 -6.68 -9.07 -17.56
CA VAL A 152 -5.72 -9.44 -16.52
C VAL A 152 -6.39 -10.35 -15.50
N VAL A 153 -5.67 -11.36 -15.02
CA VAL A 153 -6.12 -12.22 -13.91
C VAL A 153 -5.60 -11.63 -12.58
N ILE A 154 -6.49 -11.46 -11.61
CA ILE A 154 -6.11 -11.20 -10.23
C ILE A 154 -6.44 -12.43 -9.40
N GLY A 155 -5.40 -13.13 -8.91
CA GLY A 155 -5.51 -14.20 -7.94
C GLY A 155 -5.43 -13.64 -6.52
N VAL A 156 -6.41 -13.90 -5.68
CA VAL A 156 -6.37 -13.56 -4.25
C VAL A 156 -6.23 -14.83 -3.45
N ILE A 157 -5.07 -14.99 -2.79
CA ILE A 157 -4.81 -16.09 -1.85
C ILE A 157 -5.07 -15.55 -0.45
N ASP A 158 -6.11 -16.08 0.24
CA ASP A 158 -6.55 -15.61 1.55
C ASP A 158 -7.37 -16.68 2.28
N GLN A 159 -8.00 -16.37 3.41
CA GLN A 159 -8.82 -17.33 4.17
C GLN A 159 -10.32 -17.09 3.96
N GLY A 160 -10.96 -17.90 3.12
CA GLY A 160 -12.41 -17.94 2.94
C GLY A 160 -13.02 -16.63 2.40
N PHE A 161 -14.04 -16.80 1.57
CA PHE A 161 -14.69 -15.67 0.89
C PHE A 161 -16.21 -15.80 1.01
N GLU A 162 -16.93 -14.70 1.13
CA GLU A 162 -18.35 -14.65 0.82
C GLU A 162 -18.54 -14.61 -0.70
N TYR A 163 -18.41 -15.78 -1.35
CA TYR A 163 -18.41 -15.92 -2.82
C TYR A 163 -19.69 -15.38 -3.48
N LYS A 164 -20.80 -15.33 -2.72
CA LYS A 164 -22.10 -14.82 -3.19
C LYS A 164 -22.25 -13.32 -3.06
N HIS A 165 -21.25 -12.62 -2.52
CA HIS A 165 -21.30 -11.16 -2.45
C HIS A 165 -21.47 -10.57 -3.86
N PRO A 166 -22.44 -9.64 -4.08
CA PRO A 166 -22.79 -9.17 -5.42
C PRO A 166 -21.61 -8.49 -6.17
N ALA A 167 -20.62 -8.00 -5.43
CA ALA A 167 -19.40 -7.46 -6.02
C ALA A 167 -18.57 -8.49 -6.82
N PHE A 168 -18.79 -9.78 -6.63
CA PHE A 168 -18.08 -10.86 -7.34
C PHE A 168 -18.91 -11.52 -8.43
N LYS A 169 -20.19 -11.16 -8.58
CA LYS A 169 -21.12 -11.78 -9.53
C LYS A 169 -20.58 -11.65 -10.97
N GLY A 170 -20.37 -12.82 -11.63
CA GLY A 170 -19.91 -12.89 -13.01
C GLY A 170 -18.42 -12.54 -13.24
N ARG A 171 -17.63 -12.41 -12.15
CA ARG A 171 -16.23 -11.99 -12.22
C ARG A 171 -15.24 -13.08 -11.83
N VAL A 172 -15.67 -14.06 -11.03
CA VAL A 172 -14.82 -15.15 -10.57
C VAL A 172 -14.78 -16.24 -11.63
N VAL A 173 -13.60 -16.45 -12.20
CA VAL A 173 -13.38 -17.45 -13.27
C VAL A 173 -12.94 -18.80 -12.72
N ARG A 174 -12.29 -18.81 -11.53
CA ARG A 174 -11.85 -20.04 -10.83
C ARG A 174 -11.88 -19.85 -9.33
N TYR A 175 -12.04 -20.98 -8.64
CA TYR A 175 -12.01 -21.06 -7.18
C TYR A 175 -10.95 -22.07 -6.74
N GLY A 176 -10.19 -21.77 -5.70
CA GLY A 176 -9.30 -22.70 -5.01
C GLY A 176 -9.88 -23.09 -3.66
N ALA A 177 -9.90 -24.40 -3.37
CA ALA A 177 -10.38 -24.90 -2.08
C ALA A 177 -9.27 -24.96 -1.04
N ASN A 178 -9.65 -24.92 0.25
CA ASN A 178 -8.75 -25.06 1.40
C ASN A 178 -8.23 -26.50 1.62
N SER A 179 -7.98 -27.24 0.55
CA SER A 179 -7.52 -28.63 0.59
C SER A 179 -6.00 -28.79 0.72
N GLY A 180 -5.25 -27.69 0.79
CA GLY A 180 -3.79 -27.68 0.84
C GLY A 180 -3.10 -27.93 -0.49
N GLY A 181 -3.85 -28.14 -1.58
CA GLY A 181 -3.33 -28.31 -2.94
C GLY A 181 -3.66 -27.11 -3.83
N GLY A 182 -2.97 -26.99 -4.95
CA GLY A 182 -3.16 -25.91 -5.93
C GLY A 182 -4.34 -26.10 -6.90
N MET A 183 -5.25 -27.04 -6.68
CA MET A 183 -6.30 -27.35 -7.64
C MET A 183 -7.34 -26.22 -7.72
N LEU A 184 -7.48 -25.65 -8.92
CA LEU A 184 -8.53 -24.68 -9.24
C LEU A 184 -9.75 -25.38 -9.87
N THR A 185 -10.94 -24.90 -9.52
CA THR A 185 -12.24 -25.42 -10.03
C THR A 185 -13.10 -24.29 -10.56
N GLU A 186 -14.01 -24.60 -11.48
CA GLU A 186 -15.08 -23.67 -11.94
C GLU A 186 -16.24 -23.63 -10.95
N ARG A 187 -16.39 -24.65 -10.14
CA ARG A 187 -17.51 -24.77 -9.21
C ARG A 187 -17.24 -23.91 -7.97
N MET A 188 -18.15 -22.96 -7.72
CA MET A 188 -18.14 -22.18 -6.49
C MET A 188 -18.27 -23.10 -5.26
N PRO A 189 -17.39 -22.94 -4.25
CA PRO A 189 -17.50 -23.70 -3.00
C PRO A 189 -18.85 -23.51 -2.33
N THR A 190 -19.38 -24.60 -1.74
CA THR A 190 -20.71 -24.61 -1.11
C THR A 190 -20.69 -24.10 0.32
N SER A 191 -19.54 -24.01 0.95
CA SER A 191 -19.39 -23.51 2.33
C SER A 191 -18.31 -22.46 2.42
N ASP A 192 -18.66 -21.32 3.00
CA ASP A 192 -17.75 -20.23 3.38
C ASP A 192 -17.13 -20.49 4.78
N ARG A 193 -17.07 -21.76 5.19
CA ARG A 193 -16.64 -22.16 6.53
C ARG A 193 -15.12 -22.06 6.68
N LEU A 194 -14.66 -20.84 6.87
CA LEU A 194 -13.35 -20.58 7.44
C LEU A 194 -13.49 -19.45 8.45
N ASP A 195 -12.69 -19.47 9.48
CA ASP A 195 -12.85 -18.66 10.69
C ASP A 195 -12.78 -17.14 10.45
N ASP A 196 -12.28 -16.70 9.29
CA ASP A 196 -12.15 -15.27 8.94
C ASP A 196 -12.57 -14.93 7.50
N VAL A 197 -13.79 -15.28 7.12
CA VAL A 197 -14.37 -14.91 5.81
C VAL A 197 -14.55 -13.40 5.61
N GLY A 198 -14.40 -12.61 6.66
CA GLY A 198 -14.47 -11.14 6.58
C GLY A 198 -13.29 -10.54 5.84
N HIS A 199 -12.06 -10.95 6.18
CA HIS A 199 -10.82 -10.41 5.64
C HIS A 199 -10.70 -10.65 4.13
N ALA A 200 -10.77 -11.88 3.67
CA ALA A 200 -10.64 -12.26 2.27
C ALA A 200 -11.65 -11.55 1.35
N THR A 201 -12.90 -11.43 1.80
CA THR A 201 -13.98 -10.75 1.07
C THR A 201 -13.66 -9.26 0.91
N HIS A 202 -13.16 -8.64 1.98
CA HIS A 202 -12.77 -7.23 1.99
C HIS A 202 -11.61 -6.97 1.03
N VAL A 203 -10.55 -7.78 1.11
CA VAL A 203 -9.36 -7.75 0.25
C VAL A 203 -9.72 -7.92 -1.23
N ALA A 204 -10.48 -8.96 -1.57
CA ALA A 204 -10.86 -9.25 -2.96
C ALA A 204 -11.70 -8.13 -3.59
N ASN A 205 -12.61 -7.52 -2.80
CA ASN A 205 -13.39 -6.40 -3.29
C ASN A 205 -12.53 -5.14 -3.51
N ILE A 206 -11.54 -4.85 -2.66
CA ILE A 206 -10.61 -3.72 -2.90
C ILE A 206 -9.88 -3.93 -4.22
N ALA A 207 -9.33 -5.12 -4.46
CA ALA A 207 -8.55 -5.40 -5.68
C ALA A 207 -9.41 -5.21 -6.94
N ALA A 208 -10.60 -5.85 -6.99
CA ALA A 208 -11.33 -5.95 -8.26
C ALA A 208 -12.86 -6.09 -8.13
N GLY A 209 -13.47 -5.81 -6.99
CA GLY A 209 -14.92 -5.91 -6.85
C GLY A 209 -15.67 -5.02 -7.84
N SER A 210 -16.76 -5.53 -8.40
CA SER A 210 -17.64 -4.80 -9.31
C SER A 210 -18.42 -3.72 -8.57
N LYS A 211 -18.81 -2.68 -9.29
CA LYS A 211 -19.78 -1.70 -8.78
C LYS A 211 -21.14 -2.35 -8.62
N VAL A 212 -21.68 -2.31 -7.41
CA VAL A 212 -23.02 -2.80 -7.08
C VAL A 212 -23.99 -1.62 -7.02
N GLU A 213 -25.18 -1.77 -7.55
CA GLU A 213 -26.21 -0.74 -7.49
C GLU A 213 -26.50 -0.35 -6.03
N GLY A 214 -26.54 0.95 -5.78
CA GLY A 214 -26.72 1.50 -4.44
C GLY A 214 -25.46 1.51 -3.59
N SER A 215 -24.29 1.09 -4.11
CA SER A 215 -23.00 1.20 -3.41
C SER A 215 -21.94 1.88 -4.25
N ASP A 216 -21.15 2.72 -3.58
CA ASP A 216 -19.94 3.33 -4.15
C ASP A 216 -18.65 2.60 -3.71
N TYR A 217 -18.76 1.51 -2.93
CA TYR A 217 -17.64 0.73 -2.43
C TYR A 217 -17.26 -0.41 -3.38
N TYR A 218 -16.59 -0.09 -4.47
CA TYR A 218 -16.16 -1.05 -5.49
C TYR A 218 -14.65 -1.01 -5.71
N GLY A 219 -14.11 -2.07 -6.27
CA GLY A 219 -12.67 -2.29 -6.40
C GLY A 219 -11.96 -1.37 -7.39
N ILE A 220 -10.66 -1.57 -7.48
CA ILE A 220 -9.75 -0.83 -8.37
C ILE A 220 -9.89 -1.34 -9.81
N ALA A 221 -9.59 -2.64 -10.04
CA ALA A 221 -9.55 -3.29 -11.35
C ALA A 221 -10.88 -3.97 -11.67
N THR A 222 -11.94 -3.17 -11.85
CA THR A 222 -13.31 -3.67 -12.03
C THR A 222 -13.54 -4.49 -13.30
N GLY A 223 -12.60 -4.56 -14.23
CA GLY A 223 -12.63 -5.35 -15.46
C GLY A 223 -11.77 -6.62 -15.41
N ALA A 224 -10.94 -6.83 -14.38
CA ALA A 224 -10.05 -7.99 -14.27
C ALA A 224 -10.82 -9.29 -13.98
N ASP A 225 -10.33 -10.43 -14.42
CA ASP A 225 -10.82 -11.74 -14.02
C ASP A 225 -10.33 -12.09 -12.61
N LEU A 226 -11.19 -12.65 -11.77
CA LEU A 226 -10.86 -13.02 -10.40
C LEU A 226 -10.65 -14.52 -10.24
N ILE A 227 -9.59 -14.89 -9.52
CA ILE A 227 -9.39 -16.24 -8.96
C ILE A 227 -9.34 -16.09 -7.44
N LEU A 228 -10.32 -16.70 -6.74
CA LEU A 228 -10.41 -16.63 -5.29
C LEU A 228 -9.95 -17.95 -4.68
N VAL A 229 -8.83 -17.92 -3.94
CA VAL A 229 -8.20 -19.12 -3.39
C VAL A 229 -8.21 -19.06 -1.87
N SER A 230 -8.96 -19.97 -1.28
CA SER A 230 -8.97 -20.20 0.16
C SER A 230 -7.76 -21.03 0.57
N SER A 231 -6.89 -20.49 1.43
CA SER A 231 -5.60 -21.08 1.79
C SER A 231 -5.55 -21.54 3.24
N LYS A 232 -4.66 -22.50 3.52
CA LYS A 232 -4.23 -22.89 4.89
C LYS A 232 -3.03 -22.09 5.38
N PHE A 233 -2.49 -21.17 4.57
CA PHE A 233 -1.31 -20.37 4.87
C PHE A 233 -0.09 -21.22 5.31
N THR A 234 0.16 -22.34 4.64
CA THR A 234 1.43 -23.04 4.72
C THR A 234 2.24 -22.78 3.46
N ASP A 235 3.55 -22.76 3.55
CA ASP A 235 4.46 -22.52 2.41
C ASP A 235 4.07 -23.36 1.20
N THR A 236 3.94 -24.68 1.39
CA THR A 236 3.60 -25.63 0.32
C THR A 236 2.21 -25.38 -0.29
N ALA A 237 1.23 -24.92 0.49
CA ALA A 237 -0.10 -24.60 -0.01
C ALA A 237 -0.05 -23.32 -0.86
N VAL A 238 0.63 -22.28 -0.38
CA VAL A 238 0.78 -21.00 -1.07
C VAL A 238 1.53 -21.17 -2.39
N GLU A 239 2.65 -21.93 -2.40
CA GLU A 239 3.42 -22.24 -3.60
C GLU A 239 2.56 -22.96 -4.67
N ALA A 240 1.84 -24.01 -4.27
CA ALA A 240 0.99 -24.77 -5.18
C ALA A 240 -0.17 -23.91 -5.73
N GLN A 241 -0.75 -23.06 -4.88
CA GLN A 241 -1.85 -22.14 -5.25
C GLN A 241 -1.37 -21.03 -6.19
N ALA A 242 -0.23 -20.41 -5.89
CA ALA A 242 0.37 -19.38 -6.74
C ALA A 242 0.72 -19.95 -8.12
N LYS A 243 1.33 -21.12 -8.16
CA LYS A 243 1.61 -21.83 -9.42
C LYS A 243 0.34 -22.09 -10.22
N SER A 244 -0.73 -22.52 -9.59
CA SER A 244 -1.99 -22.83 -10.28
C SER A 244 -2.67 -21.59 -10.85
N ILE A 245 -2.58 -20.43 -10.16
CA ILE A 245 -3.06 -19.14 -10.69
C ILE A 245 -2.24 -18.75 -11.93
N LYS A 246 -0.91 -18.82 -11.84
CA LYS A 246 0.01 -18.60 -12.96
C LYS A 246 -0.32 -19.48 -14.16
N ASP A 247 -0.38 -20.81 -13.93
CA ASP A 247 -0.63 -21.79 -15.00
C ASP A 247 -1.99 -21.54 -15.71
N TYR A 248 -3.01 -21.13 -14.94
CA TYR A 248 -4.30 -20.74 -15.50
C TYR A 248 -4.19 -19.51 -16.40
N ALA A 249 -3.56 -18.45 -15.89
CA ALA A 249 -3.42 -17.19 -16.60
C ALA A 249 -2.60 -17.35 -17.88
N GLU A 250 -1.45 -18.01 -17.81
CA GLU A 250 -0.57 -18.27 -18.96
C GLU A 250 -1.25 -19.14 -20.03
N LYS A 251 -1.99 -20.17 -19.61
CA LYS A 251 -2.79 -21.01 -20.53
C LYS A 251 -3.82 -20.18 -21.31
N ASN A 252 -4.34 -19.11 -20.72
CA ASN A 252 -5.31 -18.21 -21.36
C ASN A 252 -4.66 -16.99 -22.03
N GLY A 253 -3.32 -16.90 -22.04
CA GLY A 253 -2.59 -15.77 -22.63
C GLY A 253 -2.80 -14.45 -21.87
N GLN A 254 -3.07 -14.51 -20.57
CA GLN A 254 -3.36 -13.35 -19.73
C GLN A 254 -2.20 -13.04 -18.77
N PRO A 255 -1.82 -11.78 -18.60
CA PRO A 255 -0.98 -11.38 -17.49
C PRO A 255 -1.73 -11.56 -16.17
N TRP A 256 -0.97 -11.66 -15.05
CA TRP A 256 -1.55 -11.96 -13.77
C TRP A 256 -0.93 -11.16 -12.61
N VAL A 257 -1.74 -10.92 -11.61
CA VAL A 257 -1.33 -10.39 -10.31
C VAL A 257 -1.79 -11.33 -9.21
N ILE A 258 -0.90 -11.73 -8.31
CA ILE A 258 -1.25 -12.49 -7.11
C ILE A 258 -1.18 -11.57 -5.91
N ASN A 259 -2.30 -11.42 -5.22
CA ASN A 259 -2.41 -10.68 -3.97
C ASN A 259 -2.23 -11.60 -2.78
N MET A 260 -1.29 -11.26 -1.90
CA MET A 260 -0.95 -11.96 -0.66
C MET A 260 -1.04 -10.99 0.52
N SER A 261 -2.21 -10.93 1.15
CA SER A 261 -2.46 -10.06 2.31
C SER A 261 -2.20 -10.79 3.63
N PHE A 262 -1.07 -11.47 3.74
CA PHE A 262 -0.62 -12.23 4.90
C PHE A 262 0.91 -12.20 5.02
N GLY A 263 1.45 -12.74 6.11
CA GLY A 263 2.88 -12.89 6.38
C GLY A 263 3.10 -13.53 7.75
N SER A 264 4.35 -13.84 8.08
CA SER A 264 4.80 -14.30 9.40
C SER A 264 5.74 -13.27 10.03
N ILE A 265 5.87 -13.31 11.36
CA ILE A 265 6.85 -12.54 12.13
C ILE A 265 8.15 -13.34 12.27
N ILE A 266 8.12 -14.65 12.06
CA ILE A 266 9.22 -15.57 12.36
C ILE A 266 9.90 -16.01 11.07
N GLY A 267 11.21 -15.88 11.02
CA GLY A 267 12.08 -16.22 9.89
C GLY A 267 13.35 -15.37 9.85
N PRO A 268 14.20 -15.54 8.82
CA PRO A 268 15.46 -14.81 8.67
C PRO A 268 15.30 -13.34 8.19
N HIS A 269 14.15 -12.98 7.66
CA HIS A 269 13.81 -11.65 7.09
C HIS A 269 14.81 -11.14 6.04
N ASP A 270 15.39 -12.04 5.26
CA ASP A 270 16.39 -11.74 4.22
C ASP A 270 15.99 -12.24 2.81
N GLY A 271 14.80 -12.88 2.68
CA GLY A 271 14.30 -13.41 1.41
C GLY A 271 15.03 -14.67 0.93
N SER A 272 15.79 -15.34 1.80
CA SER A 272 16.64 -16.48 1.44
C SER A 272 15.97 -17.83 1.58
N THR A 273 14.81 -17.93 2.22
CA THR A 273 14.15 -19.22 2.44
C THR A 273 13.86 -19.95 1.13
N SER A 274 13.74 -21.27 1.17
CA SER A 274 13.36 -22.06 -0.01
C SER A 274 12.03 -21.60 -0.59
N HIS A 275 11.09 -21.20 0.28
CA HIS A 275 9.80 -20.65 -0.12
C HIS A 275 9.96 -19.33 -0.90
N ASP A 276 10.71 -18.37 -0.35
CA ASP A 276 10.96 -17.06 -1.02
C ASP A 276 11.60 -17.23 -2.40
N GLN A 277 12.59 -18.15 -2.50
CA GLN A 277 13.26 -18.44 -3.75
C GLN A 277 12.33 -19.10 -4.77
N ASN A 278 11.52 -20.09 -4.35
CA ASN A 278 10.56 -20.79 -5.21
C ASN A 278 9.48 -19.83 -5.74
N MET A 279 8.93 -19.02 -4.87
CA MET A 279 7.92 -18.01 -5.23
C MET A 279 8.50 -16.97 -6.20
N SER A 280 9.72 -16.49 -5.95
CA SER A 280 10.40 -15.54 -6.84
C SER A 280 10.56 -16.09 -8.27
N LYS A 281 10.81 -17.39 -8.44
CA LYS A 281 10.94 -18.06 -9.75
C LYS A 281 9.63 -18.12 -10.54
N LEU A 282 8.48 -17.97 -9.89
CA LEU A 282 7.20 -17.92 -10.57
C LEU A 282 6.97 -16.61 -11.32
N CYS A 283 7.58 -15.51 -10.85
CA CYS A 283 7.47 -14.20 -11.48
C CYS A 283 8.24 -14.14 -12.82
N GLY A 284 7.67 -13.46 -13.79
CA GLY A 284 8.24 -13.26 -15.11
C GLY A 284 7.54 -12.13 -15.87
N GLU A 285 7.60 -12.15 -17.18
CA GLU A 285 6.84 -11.21 -18.03
C GLU A 285 5.34 -11.33 -17.74
N GLY A 286 4.67 -10.23 -17.43
CA GLY A 286 3.24 -10.19 -17.13
C GLY A 286 2.83 -10.84 -15.82
N GLY A 287 3.78 -11.32 -15.01
CA GLY A 287 3.49 -12.03 -13.76
C GLY A 287 4.03 -11.32 -12.52
N ILE A 288 3.15 -10.77 -11.68
CA ILE A 288 3.50 -9.93 -10.54
C ILE A 288 2.87 -10.46 -9.25
N MET A 289 3.68 -10.55 -8.20
CA MET A 289 3.21 -10.81 -6.84
C MET A 289 3.21 -9.52 -6.03
N VAL A 290 2.18 -9.34 -5.20
CA VAL A 290 2.02 -8.18 -4.32
C VAL A 290 1.73 -8.66 -2.92
N ALA A 291 2.47 -8.20 -1.92
CA ALA A 291 2.43 -8.70 -0.57
C ALA A 291 2.33 -7.59 0.48
N ALA A 292 1.65 -7.88 1.59
CA ALA A 292 1.53 -6.98 2.73
C ALA A 292 2.83 -6.94 3.53
N MET A 293 3.28 -5.73 3.90
CA MET A 293 4.48 -5.55 4.73
C MET A 293 4.36 -6.14 6.14
N GLY A 294 3.15 -6.20 6.70
CA GLY A 294 2.87 -6.52 8.09
C GLY A 294 2.27 -5.34 8.86
N ASN A 295 1.78 -5.60 10.08
CA ASN A 295 1.06 -4.62 10.90
C ASN A 295 1.74 -4.39 12.27
N GLU A 296 3.04 -4.53 12.35
CA GLU A 296 3.86 -4.57 13.55
C GLU A 296 4.70 -3.29 13.75
N GLY A 297 4.34 -2.19 13.06
CA GLY A 297 5.11 -0.94 13.02
C GLY A 297 5.31 -0.23 14.37
N ASN A 298 4.51 -0.54 15.38
CA ASN A 298 4.64 0.00 16.74
C ASN A 298 5.05 -1.05 17.79
N ASP A 299 5.29 -2.27 17.35
CA ASP A 299 5.55 -3.38 18.25
C ASP A 299 7.03 -3.56 18.56
N LYS A 300 7.34 -4.36 19.55
CA LYS A 300 8.71 -4.62 20.02
C LYS A 300 9.08 -6.06 19.74
N PHE A 301 8.89 -6.48 18.49
CA PHE A 301 9.02 -7.88 18.09
C PHE A 301 10.38 -8.18 17.47
N HIS A 302 11.18 -7.18 17.16
CA HIS A 302 12.52 -7.32 16.64
C HIS A 302 13.56 -6.77 17.62
N ALA A 303 14.78 -7.31 17.56
CA ALA A 303 15.96 -6.77 18.22
C ALA A 303 17.23 -7.09 17.43
N TYR A 304 17.97 -6.08 17.03
CA TYR A 304 19.36 -6.21 16.55
C TYR A 304 20.32 -5.97 17.71
N ARG A 305 21.35 -6.81 17.85
CA ARG A 305 22.39 -6.64 18.87
C ARG A 305 23.77 -7.03 18.33
N GLU A 306 24.78 -6.32 18.78
CA GLU A 306 26.18 -6.61 18.57
C GLU A 306 26.81 -7.09 19.89
N ILE A 307 27.69 -8.07 19.82
CA ILE A 307 28.49 -8.53 20.94
C ILE A 307 29.60 -7.53 21.16
N THR A 308 29.57 -6.86 22.30
CA THR A 308 30.50 -5.77 22.65
C THR A 308 31.70 -6.27 23.49
N SER A 309 31.66 -7.53 23.96
CA SER A 309 32.71 -8.12 24.80
C SER A 309 32.67 -9.65 24.67
N ASP A 310 33.87 -10.27 24.54
CA ASP A 310 34.02 -11.72 24.52
C ASP A 310 33.63 -12.40 25.86
N SER A 311 33.58 -11.64 26.94
CA SER A 311 33.33 -12.15 28.29
C SER A 311 31.94 -11.88 28.84
N GLU A 312 31.15 -11.01 28.21
CA GLU A 312 29.85 -10.61 28.71
C GLU A 312 28.73 -10.95 27.72
N PRO A 313 27.79 -11.83 28.10
CA PRO A 313 26.66 -12.21 27.25
C PRO A 313 25.65 -11.06 27.11
N VAL A 314 25.00 -10.99 25.95
CA VAL A 314 23.84 -10.14 25.70
C VAL A 314 22.57 -10.91 26.09
N TYR A 315 21.63 -10.22 26.72
CA TYR A 315 20.33 -10.78 27.10
C TYR A 315 19.20 -10.12 26.34
N LEU A 316 18.25 -10.91 25.83
CA LEU A 316 16.96 -10.45 25.32
C LEU A 316 15.85 -11.00 26.22
N TYR A 317 15.07 -10.14 26.86
CA TYR A 317 13.96 -10.57 27.71
C TYR A 317 12.71 -10.80 26.90
N MET A 318 12.25 -12.05 26.82
CA MET A 318 11.04 -12.50 26.15
C MET A 318 9.88 -12.47 27.15
N LYS A 319 9.08 -11.41 27.11
CA LYS A 319 7.90 -11.26 27.96
C LYS A 319 6.68 -11.82 27.25
N THR A 320 5.90 -12.65 27.94
CA THR A 320 4.57 -13.10 27.50
C THR A 320 3.47 -12.24 28.07
N ASP A 321 2.45 -11.88 27.27
CA ASP A 321 1.23 -11.27 27.78
C ASP A 321 0.23 -12.36 28.19
N ASN A 322 -0.11 -12.39 29.47
CA ASN A 322 -1.03 -13.38 30.02
C ASN A 322 -2.48 -13.25 29.52
N ASN A 323 -2.88 -12.09 28.98
CA ASN A 323 -4.21 -11.88 28.45
C ASN A 323 -4.39 -12.59 27.09
N TYR A 324 -3.34 -12.59 26.28
CA TYR A 324 -3.33 -13.23 24.96
C TYR A 324 -2.84 -14.67 25.02
N ASN A 325 -1.88 -14.96 25.90
CA ASN A 325 -1.18 -16.25 25.98
C ASN A 325 -1.23 -16.82 27.40
N PRO A 326 -2.37 -17.35 27.85
CA PRO A 326 -2.49 -17.95 29.19
C PRO A 326 -1.55 -19.13 29.40
N ASN A 327 -1.17 -19.82 28.32
CA ASN A 327 -0.22 -20.95 28.37
C ASN A 327 1.24 -20.51 28.38
N LYS A 328 1.53 -19.21 28.24
CA LYS A 328 2.91 -18.67 28.24
C LYS A 328 3.84 -19.33 27.22
N ILE A 329 3.32 -19.63 26.04
CA ILE A 329 4.12 -20.16 24.93
C ILE A 329 4.95 -19.05 24.34
N ILE A 330 6.25 -19.28 24.16
CA ILE A 330 7.18 -18.39 23.50
C ILE A 330 7.50 -18.97 22.13
N LEU A 331 7.35 -18.18 21.09
CA LEU A 331 7.86 -18.45 19.76
C LEU A 331 8.81 -17.30 19.38
N SER A 332 10.09 -17.61 19.24
CA SER A 332 11.13 -16.65 18.92
C SER A 332 12.23 -17.31 18.10
N GLU A 333 12.77 -16.59 17.15
CA GLU A 333 13.96 -16.97 16.40
C GLU A 333 15.06 -15.93 16.52
N LEU A 334 16.29 -16.39 16.50
CA LEU A 334 17.50 -15.59 16.50
C LEU A 334 18.39 -16.04 15.35
N TRP A 335 18.92 -15.08 14.60
CA TRP A 335 19.72 -15.30 13.41
C TRP A 335 21.03 -14.49 13.49
N GLY A 336 22.16 -15.16 13.49
CA GLY A 336 23.48 -14.52 13.37
C GLY A 336 23.60 -13.77 12.03
N THR A 337 24.40 -12.74 11.98
CA THR A 337 24.60 -11.97 10.73
C THR A 337 25.68 -12.54 9.83
N ALA A 338 26.62 -13.36 10.36
CA ALA A 338 27.66 -14.01 9.57
C ALA A 338 27.04 -15.02 8.59
N THR A 339 27.58 -15.07 7.37
CA THR A 339 27.12 -15.90 6.24
C THR A 339 28.16 -16.91 5.76
N ASP A 340 29.10 -17.27 6.65
CA ASP A 340 30.22 -18.16 6.35
C ASP A 340 29.97 -19.64 6.70
N ALA A 341 28.73 -19.97 6.98
CA ALA A 341 28.29 -21.30 7.40
C ALA A 341 28.95 -21.82 8.70
N GLN A 342 29.33 -20.89 9.60
CA GLN A 342 29.91 -21.24 10.90
C GLN A 342 29.02 -20.75 12.06
N ALA A 343 29.11 -21.46 13.18
CA ALA A 343 28.45 -21.05 14.41
C ALA A 343 29.39 -20.12 15.21
N HIS A 344 29.13 -18.82 15.13
CA HIS A 344 29.87 -17.78 15.86
C HIS A 344 29.31 -17.52 17.25
N LEU A 345 28.01 -17.80 17.46
CA LEU A 345 27.28 -17.46 18.67
C LEU A 345 26.98 -18.70 19.49
N THR A 346 27.11 -18.57 20.81
CA THR A 346 26.51 -19.52 21.76
C THR A 346 25.18 -18.94 22.21
N ILE A 347 24.07 -19.64 21.91
CA ILE A 347 22.71 -19.16 22.12
C ILE A 347 21.98 -20.13 23.05
N LYS A 348 21.47 -19.63 24.18
CA LYS A 348 20.77 -20.46 25.17
C LYS A 348 19.47 -19.78 25.64
N PRO A 349 18.33 -20.50 25.71
CA PRO A 349 17.15 -20.04 26.41
C PRO A 349 17.36 -20.22 27.92
N CYS A 350 17.45 -19.12 28.65
CA CYS A 350 17.75 -19.11 30.09
C CYS A 350 16.60 -18.53 30.90
N ILE A 351 16.64 -18.71 32.20
CA ILE A 351 15.71 -18.10 33.16
C ILE A 351 16.47 -17.27 34.18
N ILE A 352 16.02 -16.03 34.38
CA ILE A 352 16.45 -15.16 35.50
C ILE A 352 15.34 -15.14 36.55
N ASN A 353 15.66 -15.57 37.78
CA ASN A 353 14.76 -15.51 38.94
C ASN A 353 15.48 -14.82 40.08
N GLY A 354 14.98 -13.64 40.47
CA GLY A 354 15.70 -12.74 41.39
C GLY A 354 17.07 -12.39 40.80
N SER A 355 18.14 -12.50 41.55
CA SER A 355 19.52 -12.23 41.11
C SER A 355 20.25 -13.46 40.52
N ARG A 356 19.55 -14.58 40.33
CA ARG A 356 20.14 -15.82 39.83
C ARG A 356 19.73 -16.10 38.41
N LEU A 357 20.74 -16.46 37.59
CA LEU A 357 20.57 -17.01 36.25
C LEU A 357 20.56 -18.55 36.33
N TYR A 358 19.61 -19.16 35.66
CA TYR A 358 19.47 -20.59 35.45
C TYR A 358 19.72 -20.91 33.98
N GLU A 359 20.81 -21.56 33.69
CA GLU A 359 21.25 -21.92 32.35
C GLU A 359 21.02 -23.44 32.13
N PRO A 360 20.54 -23.86 30.95
CA PRO A 360 20.49 -25.30 30.62
C PRO A 360 21.91 -25.80 30.35
N THR A 361 22.14 -27.07 30.75
CA THR A 361 23.31 -27.82 30.29
C THR A 361 23.13 -28.19 28.81
N ASP A 362 24.22 -28.58 28.15
CA ASP A 362 24.15 -29.00 26.75
C ASP A 362 23.25 -30.25 26.58
N GLU A 363 23.32 -31.21 27.50
CA GLU A 363 22.39 -32.35 27.52
C GLU A 363 20.92 -31.93 27.69
N GLN A 364 20.65 -30.91 28.47
CA GLN A 364 19.29 -30.35 28.61
C GLN A 364 18.83 -29.64 27.34
N LEU A 365 19.74 -28.94 26.64
CA LEU A 365 19.44 -28.32 25.36
C LEU A 365 19.12 -29.33 24.28
N ASP A 366 19.94 -30.40 24.17
CA ASP A 366 19.75 -31.47 23.18
C ASP A 366 18.40 -32.18 23.36
N ASN A 367 17.94 -32.29 24.61
CA ASN A 367 16.66 -32.91 24.96
C ASN A 367 15.51 -31.94 25.12
N LEU A 368 15.70 -30.61 24.88
CA LEU A 368 14.66 -29.60 25.01
C LEU A 368 13.76 -29.58 23.80
N SER A 369 12.63 -30.28 23.89
CA SER A 369 11.60 -30.21 22.84
C SER A 369 11.13 -28.78 22.63
N GLY A 370 11.20 -28.29 21.40
CA GLY A 370 10.84 -26.91 21.02
C GLY A 370 12.02 -25.93 21.02
N PHE A 371 13.25 -26.40 21.27
CA PHE A 371 14.47 -25.66 20.97
C PHE A 371 15.24 -26.35 19.85
N SER A 372 15.75 -25.55 18.90
CA SER A 372 16.64 -26.01 17.86
C SER A 372 17.64 -24.92 17.48
N THR A 373 18.84 -25.34 17.07
CA THR A 373 19.87 -24.43 16.55
C THR A 373 20.61 -25.13 15.41
N GLY A 374 21.16 -24.35 14.49
CA GLY A 374 21.90 -24.88 13.35
C GLY A 374 22.41 -23.78 12.43
N ILE A 375 22.89 -24.22 11.27
CA ILE A 375 23.22 -23.34 10.14
C ILE A 375 22.17 -23.57 9.07
N ASP A 376 21.56 -22.50 8.60
CA ASP A 376 20.58 -22.57 7.52
C ASP A 376 21.30 -22.75 6.18
N PRO A 377 20.94 -23.76 5.36
CA PRO A 377 21.63 -24.06 4.10
C PRO A 377 21.36 -23.06 2.97
N TYR A 378 20.34 -22.18 3.11
CA TYR A 378 19.95 -21.23 2.06
C TYR A 378 20.67 -19.88 2.19
N ASN A 379 21.00 -19.48 3.42
CA ASN A 379 21.70 -18.21 3.69
C ASN A 379 23.03 -18.35 4.43
N ASN A 380 23.41 -19.59 4.82
CA ASN A 380 24.61 -19.92 5.59
C ASN A 380 24.70 -19.18 6.94
N ARG A 381 23.58 -18.73 7.48
CA ARG A 381 23.50 -18.01 8.77
C ARG A 381 23.21 -19.01 9.89
N GLN A 382 23.80 -18.77 11.05
CA GLN A 382 23.45 -19.47 12.26
C GLN A 382 22.08 -19.04 12.76
N TYR A 383 21.23 -19.99 13.16
CA TYR A 383 19.94 -19.71 13.78
C TYR A 383 19.74 -20.46 15.10
N ALA A 384 18.86 -19.93 15.94
CA ALA A 384 18.26 -20.64 17.06
C ALA A 384 16.75 -20.34 17.09
N ARG A 385 15.94 -21.37 17.32
CA ARG A 385 14.48 -21.29 17.41
C ARG A 385 14.01 -21.81 18.76
N LEU A 386 13.10 -21.10 19.39
CA LEU A 386 12.43 -21.46 20.62
C LEU A 386 10.92 -21.46 20.41
N HIS A 387 10.27 -22.61 20.56
CA HIS A 387 8.82 -22.75 20.54
C HIS A 387 8.38 -23.64 21.67
N LEU A 388 8.20 -23.07 22.85
CA LEU A 388 7.84 -23.85 24.04
C LEU A 388 7.10 -23.02 25.11
N ASN A 389 6.42 -23.74 25.98
CA ASN A 389 5.83 -23.14 27.18
C ASN A 389 6.94 -22.80 28.20
N SER A 390 6.96 -21.54 28.66
CA SER A 390 7.96 -21.05 29.62
C SER A 390 7.99 -21.84 30.94
N GLN A 391 6.87 -22.46 31.34
CA GLN A 391 6.79 -23.32 32.53
C GLN A 391 7.53 -24.66 32.32
N VAL A 392 7.55 -25.19 31.11
CA VAL A 392 8.35 -26.38 30.74
C VAL A 392 9.83 -26.06 30.93
N LEU A 393 10.29 -24.92 30.42
CA LEU A 393 11.68 -24.49 30.62
C LEU A 393 11.99 -24.31 32.11
N ALA A 394 11.11 -23.68 32.88
CA ALA A 394 11.28 -23.50 34.31
C ALA A 394 11.37 -24.85 35.06
N SER A 395 10.57 -25.83 34.68
CA SER A 395 10.60 -27.19 35.26
C SER A 395 11.92 -27.90 34.99
N ILE A 396 12.40 -27.86 33.75
CA ILE A 396 13.69 -28.49 33.34
C ILE A 396 14.84 -27.84 34.11
N LEU A 397 14.84 -26.52 34.25
CA LEU A 397 15.87 -25.76 34.99
C LEU A 397 15.66 -25.75 36.50
N LYS A 398 14.64 -26.49 37.01
CA LYS A 398 14.28 -26.56 38.44
C LYS A 398 14.10 -25.17 39.07
N VAL A 399 13.49 -24.24 38.34
CA VAL A 399 13.17 -22.91 38.84
C VAL A 399 11.85 -22.94 39.60
N THR A 400 11.83 -22.45 40.82
CA THR A 400 10.63 -22.38 41.66
C THR A 400 10.02 -20.97 41.65
N GLY A 401 8.69 -20.86 41.86
CA GLY A 401 7.96 -19.62 41.81
C GLY A 401 7.51 -19.24 40.41
N THR A 402 6.80 -18.11 40.31
CA THR A 402 6.14 -17.66 39.04
C THR A 402 6.66 -16.34 38.50
N SER A 403 7.57 -15.67 39.25
CA SER A 403 8.05 -14.31 38.90
C SER A 403 9.37 -14.32 38.11
N TYR A 404 9.68 -15.42 37.44
CA TYR A 404 10.89 -15.53 36.62
C TYR A 404 10.72 -14.85 35.24
N LYS A 405 11.87 -14.57 34.63
CA LYS A 405 11.98 -13.98 33.29
C LYS A 405 12.69 -14.94 32.35
N VAL A 406 12.09 -15.25 31.22
CA VAL A 406 12.73 -16.05 30.18
C VAL A 406 13.56 -15.11 29.29
N VAL A 407 14.80 -15.48 29.02
CA VAL A 407 15.72 -14.66 28.23
C VAL A 407 16.46 -15.51 27.20
N TRP A 408 16.74 -14.95 26.05
CA TRP A 408 17.87 -15.38 25.27
C TRP A 408 19.14 -14.88 25.97
N GLN A 409 20.09 -15.77 26.17
CA GLN A 409 21.48 -15.46 26.51
C GLN A 409 22.34 -15.75 25.28
N VAL A 410 23.04 -14.73 24.79
CA VAL A 410 23.85 -14.81 23.58
C VAL A 410 25.26 -14.39 23.88
N SER A 411 26.24 -15.25 23.59
CA SER A 411 27.66 -14.96 23.70
C SER A 411 28.33 -15.21 22.35
N GLY A 412 29.40 -14.48 22.08
CA GLY A 412 30.21 -14.57 20.86
C GLY A 412 31.49 -13.77 21.02
N LYS A 413 32.20 -13.54 19.95
CA LYS A 413 33.34 -12.64 19.92
C LYS A 413 32.88 -11.20 19.76
N GLN A 414 33.65 -10.25 20.24
CA GLN A 414 33.40 -8.84 19.99
C GLN A 414 33.33 -8.57 18.48
N GLY A 415 32.21 -7.92 18.06
CA GLY A 415 31.90 -7.65 16.67
C GLY A 415 30.94 -8.65 16.04
N ASP A 416 30.71 -9.83 16.62
CA ASP A 416 29.62 -10.70 16.21
C ASP A 416 28.28 -10.02 16.45
N SER A 417 27.29 -10.27 15.60
CA SER A 417 25.99 -9.64 15.71
C SER A 417 24.87 -10.58 15.29
N PHE A 418 23.66 -10.20 15.69
CA PHE A 418 22.48 -11.01 15.40
C PHE A 418 21.22 -10.15 15.35
N HIS A 419 20.24 -10.67 14.63
CA HIS A 419 18.84 -10.26 14.72
C HIS A 419 18.03 -11.31 15.48
N ALA A 420 17.00 -10.87 16.19
CA ALA A 420 16.05 -11.78 16.83
C ALA A 420 14.63 -11.27 16.61
N TRP A 421 13.70 -12.19 16.37
CA TRP A 421 12.27 -11.91 16.27
C TRP A 421 11.50 -12.74 17.28
N ILE A 422 10.38 -12.19 17.74
CA ILE A 422 9.48 -12.87 18.68
C ILE A 422 8.03 -12.66 18.21
N ASP A 423 7.25 -13.74 18.18
CA ASP A 423 5.86 -13.67 17.74
C ASP A 423 4.98 -13.01 18.82
N GLY A 424 4.62 -11.77 18.57
CA GLY A 424 3.73 -10.98 19.39
C GLY A 424 2.29 -10.96 18.93
N SER A 425 1.93 -11.75 17.91
CA SER A 425 0.55 -11.84 17.42
C SER A 425 -0.45 -12.12 18.56
N ASN A 426 -1.73 -11.86 18.30
CA ASN A 426 -2.81 -12.10 19.27
C ASN A 426 -2.85 -13.54 19.81
N TYR A 427 -2.22 -14.49 19.13
CA TYR A 427 -2.13 -15.88 19.59
C TYR A 427 -1.05 -16.06 20.66
N TYR A 428 0.13 -15.43 20.50
CA TYR A 428 1.27 -15.58 21.41
C TYR A 428 1.43 -14.40 22.38
N GLY A 429 1.20 -13.17 21.95
CA GLY A 429 1.28 -11.97 22.77
C GLY A 429 2.66 -11.75 23.41
N ASN A 430 3.74 -12.05 22.68
CA ASN A 430 5.10 -11.95 23.18
C ASN A 430 5.75 -10.63 22.77
N ASN A 431 6.75 -10.17 23.54
CA ASN A 431 7.49 -8.94 23.24
C ASN A 431 8.92 -9.02 23.78
N PHE A 432 9.88 -8.38 23.12
CA PHE A 432 11.18 -8.07 23.70
C PHE A 432 11.09 -6.83 24.58
N MET A 433 11.31 -6.98 25.87
CA MET A 433 11.15 -5.92 26.85
C MET A 433 12.45 -5.54 27.54
N ALA A 434 12.54 -4.28 27.95
CA ALA A 434 13.64 -3.85 28.81
C ALA A 434 13.59 -4.57 30.16
N MET A 435 14.76 -4.92 30.68
CA MET A 435 14.93 -5.58 31.97
C MET A 435 16.16 -5.03 32.70
N SER A 436 16.05 -4.88 34.01
CA SER A 436 17.19 -4.61 34.89
C SER A 436 16.99 -5.39 36.20
N VAL A 437 17.73 -6.48 36.38
CA VAL A 437 17.65 -7.38 37.53
C VAL A 437 19.06 -7.72 38.02
N GLY A 438 19.52 -7.09 39.08
CA GLY A 438 20.90 -7.22 39.51
C GLY A 438 21.88 -6.78 38.43
N LYS A 439 22.79 -7.68 38.07
CA LYS A 439 23.74 -7.48 36.95
C LYS A 439 23.15 -7.73 35.57
N TYR A 440 21.98 -8.37 35.47
CA TYR A 440 21.35 -8.74 34.18
C TYR A 440 20.55 -7.59 33.63
N LYS A 441 20.86 -7.17 32.41
CA LYS A 441 20.20 -6.09 31.70
C LYS A 441 19.79 -6.54 30.32
N ALA A 442 18.59 -6.15 29.88
CA ALA A 442 18.12 -6.29 28.52
C ALA A 442 17.51 -4.96 28.04
N HIS A 443 17.75 -4.60 26.82
CA HIS A 443 17.08 -3.47 26.17
C HIS A 443 15.75 -3.91 25.56
N SER A 444 14.85 -2.95 25.37
CA SER A 444 13.60 -3.19 24.65
C SER A 444 13.89 -3.57 23.20
N GLY A 445 13.00 -4.36 22.59
CA GLY A 445 12.95 -4.53 21.15
C GLY A 445 12.52 -3.24 20.44
N ASP A 446 12.49 -3.31 19.12
CA ASP A 446 12.09 -2.28 18.18
C ASP A 446 11.16 -2.86 17.11
N ALA A 447 10.75 -2.03 16.13
CA ALA A 447 9.89 -2.41 15.01
C ALA A 447 10.64 -2.36 13.67
N GLU A 448 11.97 -2.34 13.69
CA GLU A 448 12.80 -2.35 12.49
C GLU A 448 12.87 -3.78 11.90
N TYR A 449 13.19 -3.90 10.62
CA TYR A 449 13.31 -5.20 9.95
C TYR A 449 12.06 -6.10 10.07
N MET A 450 10.87 -5.49 10.13
CA MET A 450 9.59 -6.20 10.28
C MET A 450 8.92 -6.50 8.94
N VAL A 451 9.69 -6.85 7.92
CA VAL A 451 9.17 -7.27 6.61
C VAL A 451 8.45 -8.62 6.75
N GLY A 452 7.17 -8.70 6.41
CA GLY A 452 6.35 -9.91 6.57
C GLY A 452 6.96 -11.13 5.88
N GLU A 453 7.39 -12.09 6.69
CA GLU A 453 8.10 -13.29 6.26
C GLU A 453 7.20 -14.22 5.44
N GLY A 454 7.74 -14.84 4.38
CA GLY A 454 7.03 -15.76 3.51
C GLY A 454 6.03 -15.12 2.54
N ALA A 455 5.96 -13.79 2.50
CA ALA A 455 5.18 -13.05 1.50
C ALA A 455 5.92 -11.77 1.05
N ALA A 456 6.11 -10.79 1.93
CA ALA A 456 6.82 -9.56 1.60
C ALA A 456 8.33 -9.76 1.42
N THR A 457 8.91 -10.78 2.08
CA THR A 457 10.32 -11.18 1.92
C THR A 457 10.62 -11.81 0.56
N ILE A 458 9.63 -12.35 -0.16
CA ILE A 458 9.81 -12.90 -1.51
C ILE A 458 10.52 -11.87 -2.39
N GLY A 459 11.70 -12.23 -2.91
CA GLY A 459 12.57 -11.30 -3.63
C GLY A 459 11.88 -10.52 -4.75
N LYS A 460 11.01 -11.19 -5.52
CA LYS A 460 10.23 -10.58 -6.62
C LYS A 460 8.77 -10.26 -6.28
N ALA A 461 8.41 -10.13 -5.00
CA ALA A 461 7.12 -9.58 -4.62
C ALA A 461 7.20 -8.05 -4.39
N ILE A 462 6.17 -7.34 -4.80
CA ILE A 462 5.98 -5.92 -4.47
C ILE A 462 5.44 -5.85 -3.05
N ALA A 463 6.29 -5.51 -2.09
CA ALA A 463 5.91 -5.34 -0.70
C ALA A 463 5.28 -3.96 -0.48
N VAL A 464 4.12 -3.92 0.17
CA VAL A 464 3.27 -2.73 0.27
C VAL A 464 3.13 -2.28 1.73
N ALA A 465 3.63 -1.10 2.05
CA ALA A 465 3.36 -0.39 3.29
C ALA A 465 1.97 0.27 3.26
N SER A 466 1.46 0.67 4.41
CA SER A 466 0.14 1.27 4.55
C SER A 466 0.20 2.74 4.94
N TYR A 467 -0.52 3.61 4.21
CA TYR A 467 -0.80 4.98 4.64
C TYR A 467 -2.30 5.23 4.81
N ASN A 468 -2.66 6.29 5.53
CA ASN A 468 -4.03 6.61 5.88
C ASN A 468 -4.67 7.49 4.80
N ALA A 469 -5.53 6.92 3.94
CA ALA A 469 -6.36 7.70 3.01
C ALA A 469 -7.49 8.46 3.75
N ALA A 470 -7.85 7.99 4.93
CA ALA A 470 -8.72 8.64 5.89
C ALA A 470 -8.34 8.19 7.32
N SER A 471 -8.71 8.98 8.34
CA SER A 471 -8.56 8.61 9.76
C SER A 471 -9.90 8.36 10.46
N ARG A 472 -11.02 8.67 9.78
CA ARG A 472 -12.37 8.57 10.34
C ARG A 472 -13.34 7.94 9.34
N PHE A 473 -14.39 7.31 9.86
CA PHE A 473 -15.48 6.75 9.06
C PHE A 473 -16.83 6.93 9.78
N THR A 474 -17.92 6.86 9.02
CA THR A 474 -19.29 6.92 9.56
C THR A 474 -19.97 5.58 9.35
N ASN A 475 -20.51 5.00 10.43
CA ASN A 475 -21.18 3.71 10.39
C ASN A 475 -22.63 3.79 9.88
N LEU A 476 -23.29 2.64 9.78
CA LEU A 476 -24.71 2.52 9.35
C LEU A 476 -25.70 3.35 10.17
N ASN A 477 -25.37 3.63 11.44
CA ASN A 477 -26.24 4.38 12.36
C ASN A 477 -25.97 5.89 12.30
N GLY A 478 -25.09 6.36 11.41
CA GLY A 478 -24.70 7.77 11.30
C GLY A 478 -23.65 8.23 12.31
N SER A 479 -23.14 7.33 13.16
CA SER A 479 -22.08 7.68 14.13
C SER A 479 -20.72 7.69 13.47
N THR A 480 -19.94 8.75 13.72
CA THR A 480 -18.57 8.89 13.18
C THR A 480 -17.55 8.45 14.23
N TYR A 481 -16.62 7.59 13.82
CA TYR A 481 -15.56 7.03 14.64
C TYR A 481 -14.18 7.44 14.11
N ASP A 482 -13.25 7.62 15.03
CA ASP A 482 -11.83 7.63 14.71
C ASP A 482 -11.37 6.17 14.54
N ALA A 483 -10.61 5.89 13.49
CA ALA A 483 -10.15 4.53 13.21
C ALA A 483 -8.87 4.15 14.00
N GLY A 484 -8.26 5.11 14.70
CA GLY A 484 -7.06 4.88 15.52
C GLY A 484 -5.78 4.60 14.70
N VAL A 485 -5.76 4.95 13.42
CA VAL A 485 -4.67 4.61 12.49
C VAL A 485 -3.60 5.70 12.34
N GLY A 486 -3.79 6.86 12.96
CA GLY A 486 -2.98 8.06 12.80
C GLY A 486 -3.62 9.12 11.90
N GLU A 487 -2.86 10.15 11.52
CA GLU A 487 -3.37 11.28 10.72
C GLU A 487 -3.61 10.87 9.25
N THR A 488 -4.59 11.53 8.61
CA THR A 488 -4.83 11.35 7.18
C THR A 488 -3.63 11.84 6.39
N GLY A 489 -3.16 11.04 5.46
CA GLY A 489 -1.98 11.30 4.64
C GLY A 489 -0.68 10.75 5.21
N ASP A 490 -0.63 10.43 6.50
CA ASP A 490 0.56 9.86 7.13
C ASP A 490 0.62 8.33 6.98
N ILE A 491 1.80 7.75 7.27
CA ILE A 491 1.94 6.29 7.37
C ILE A 491 0.99 5.78 8.47
N SER A 492 0.36 4.63 8.23
CA SER A 492 -0.45 3.99 9.26
C SER A 492 0.45 3.57 10.42
N ASN A 493 0.05 3.89 11.64
CA ASN A 493 0.86 3.63 12.83
C ASN A 493 1.23 2.15 13.03
N PHE A 494 0.46 1.25 12.44
CA PHE A 494 0.72 -0.19 12.47
C PHE A 494 1.63 -0.68 11.34
N SER A 495 1.85 0.11 10.26
CA SER A 495 2.58 -0.38 9.07
C SER A 495 4.01 -0.81 9.43
N SER A 496 4.33 -2.07 9.19
CA SER A 496 5.67 -2.60 9.41
C SER A 496 6.72 -1.90 8.57
N HIS A 497 7.94 -1.83 9.11
CA HIS A 497 9.08 -1.16 8.50
C HIS A 497 10.09 -2.17 7.94
N GLY A 498 10.74 -1.79 6.85
CA GLY A 498 11.92 -2.43 6.34
C GLY A 498 13.20 -1.98 7.07
N PRO A 499 14.36 -2.19 6.48
CA PRO A 499 14.61 -2.93 5.24
C PRO A 499 14.57 -4.45 5.44
N LEU A 500 14.86 -5.23 4.39
CA LEU A 500 15.28 -6.63 4.56
C LEU A 500 16.65 -6.70 5.24
N VAL A 501 16.92 -7.78 5.94
CA VAL A 501 18.27 -8.07 6.43
C VAL A 501 19.17 -8.36 5.22
N GLY A 502 20.34 -7.68 5.13
CA GLY A 502 21.28 -7.87 4.03
C GLY A 502 20.97 -7.13 2.72
N GLU A 503 19.86 -6.45 2.63
CA GLU A 503 19.52 -5.40 1.62
C GLU A 503 19.62 -5.71 0.13
N ALA A 504 19.05 -6.78 -0.38
CA ALA A 504 19.07 -6.99 -1.83
C ALA A 504 17.94 -6.27 -2.60
N THR A 505 16.79 -6.00 -1.97
CA THR A 505 15.59 -5.47 -2.63
C THR A 505 14.87 -4.43 -1.78
N PRO A 506 14.26 -3.38 -2.40
CA PRO A 506 13.54 -2.36 -1.65
C PRO A 506 12.25 -2.93 -1.04
N LYS A 507 12.23 -3.06 0.29
CA LYS A 507 11.06 -3.48 1.07
C LYS A 507 10.79 -2.48 2.21
N PRO A 508 9.66 -1.77 2.17
CA PRO A 508 8.60 -1.81 1.16
C PRO A 508 9.04 -1.26 -0.21
N ALA A 509 8.34 -1.65 -1.28
CA ALA A 509 8.50 -1.02 -2.59
C ALA A 509 7.71 0.29 -2.66
N VAL A 510 6.52 0.33 -2.10
CA VAL A 510 5.60 1.46 -2.18
C VAL A 510 4.63 1.46 -1.00
N ALA A 511 4.06 2.61 -0.67
CA ALA A 511 2.96 2.71 0.28
C ALA A 511 1.62 2.82 -0.48
N GLY A 512 0.66 1.96 -0.10
CA GLY A 512 -0.72 1.97 -0.57
C GLY A 512 -1.68 2.48 0.51
N PRO A 513 -2.92 2.88 0.14
CA PRO A 513 -3.93 3.30 1.11
C PRO A 513 -4.50 2.08 1.85
N GLY A 514 -4.14 1.91 3.12
CA GLY A 514 -4.56 0.79 3.95
C GLY A 514 -5.18 1.19 5.30
N GLY A 515 -5.04 2.47 5.70
CA GLY A 515 -5.72 3.01 6.88
C GLY A 515 -7.14 3.48 6.54
N THR A 516 -8.13 2.96 7.28
CA THR A 516 -9.58 3.30 7.15
C THR A 516 -10.14 3.01 5.76
N VAL A 517 -10.08 1.76 5.34
CA VAL A 517 -10.57 1.33 4.01
C VAL A 517 -11.97 0.74 4.13
N LEU A 518 -12.88 1.19 3.25
CA LEU A 518 -14.26 0.75 3.19
C LEU A 518 -14.45 -0.21 2.01
N SER A 519 -14.90 -1.44 2.28
CA SER A 519 -15.00 -2.49 1.28
C SER A 519 -16.10 -3.51 1.65
N ALA A 520 -16.29 -4.55 0.81
CA ALA A 520 -17.23 -5.62 1.10
C ALA A 520 -16.95 -6.25 2.47
N PHE A 521 -18.00 -6.46 3.26
CA PHE A 521 -17.88 -6.97 4.63
C PHE A 521 -18.77 -8.19 4.80
N SER A 522 -18.15 -9.36 4.99
CA SER A 522 -18.89 -10.61 5.02
C SER A 522 -19.75 -10.73 6.27
N LYS A 523 -21.03 -11.00 6.06
CA LYS A 523 -21.99 -11.34 7.14
C LYS A 523 -21.75 -12.72 7.75
N ASN A 524 -20.94 -13.56 7.11
CA ASN A 524 -20.61 -14.90 7.57
C ASN A 524 -19.35 -14.90 8.47
N SER A 525 -18.71 -13.75 8.62
CA SER A 525 -17.57 -13.59 9.51
C SER A 525 -17.99 -13.74 10.98
N ALA A 526 -17.19 -14.45 11.76
CA ALA A 526 -17.37 -14.52 13.22
C ALA A 526 -17.32 -13.11 13.88
N GLN A 527 -16.65 -12.17 13.24
CA GLN A 527 -16.52 -10.79 13.70
C GLN A 527 -17.71 -9.92 13.31
N PHE A 528 -18.60 -10.37 12.40
CA PHE A 528 -19.70 -9.56 11.88
C PHE A 528 -20.58 -8.97 12.98
N GLU A 529 -21.00 -9.80 13.96
CA GLU A 529 -21.83 -9.37 15.08
C GLU A 529 -21.06 -8.52 16.10
N ASN A 530 -19.79 -8.82 16.33
CA ASN A 530 -18.94 -8.10 17.28
C ASN A 530 -18.55 -6.71 16.74
N TYR A 531 -18.46 -6.54 15.42
CA TYR A 531 -18.03 -5.30 14.77
C TYR A 531 -19.13 -4.57 14.03
N ARG A 532 -20.36 -4.54 14.58
CA ARG A 532 -21.49 -3.76 14.02
C ARG A 532 -21.17 -2.27 13.84
N SER A 533 -20.32 -1.71 14.70
CA SER A 533 -19.85 -0.32 14.59
C SER A 533 -18.99 -0.05 13.36
N TYR A 534 -18.39 -1.08 12.76
CA TYR A 534 -17.58 -0.96 11.55
C TYR A 534 -18.39 -1.11 10.25
N GLN A 535 -19.65 -1.52 10.33
CA GLN A 535 -20.53 -1.62 9.17
C GLN A 535 -20.94 -0.22 8.71
N VAL A 536 -20.70 0.10 7.44
CA VAL A 536 -20.93 1.45 6.90
C VAL A 536 -22.09 1.51 5.90
N GLN A 537 -22.39 0.40 5.25
CA GLN A 537 -23.47 0.33 4.27
C GLN A 537 -24.03 -1.10 4.18
N LYS A 538 -25.32 -1.19 3.81
CA LYS A 538 -25.96 -2.44 3.39
C LYS A 538 -26.65 -2.25 2.05
N VAL A 539 -26.65 -3.28 1.23
CA VAL A 539 -27.35 -3.34 -0.05
C VAL A 539 -28.17 -4.61 -0.14
N ASN A 540 -29.35 -4.51 -0.74
CA ASN A 540 -30.16 -5.68 -1.06
C ASN A 540 -29.86 -6.09 -2.50
N SER A 541 -29.57 -7.34 -2.72
CA SER A 541 -29.31 -7.92 -4.03
C SER A 541 -29.90 -9.34 -4.08
N GLU A 542 -29.87 -9.95 -5.26
CA GLU A 542 -30.26 -11.35 -5.40
C GLU A 542 -29.53 -12.24 -4.39
N GLY A 543 -30.26 -12.99 -3.59
CA GLY A 543 -29.71 -13.85 -2.54
C GLY A 543 -29.68 -13.23 -1.14
N GLY A 544 -30.07 -11.95 -0.95
CA GLY A 544 -30.27 -11.34 0.36
C GLY A 544 -29.63 -9.98 0.58
N THR A 545 -29.39 -9.65 1.84
CA THR A 545 -28.72 -8.42 2.25
C THR A 545 -27.22 -8.66 2.38
N TYR A 546 -26.41 -7.75 1.82
CA TYR A 546 -24.96 -7.75 1.85
C TYR A 546 -24.44 -6.44 2.45
N TYR A 547 -23.25 -6.48 2.99
CA TYR A 547 -22.73 -5.39 3.78
C TYR A 547 -21.38 -4.89 3.25
N TYR A 548 -21.10 -3.63 3.58
CA TYR A 548 -19.79 -3.01 3.44
C TYR A 548 -19.36 -2.50 4.82
N GLY A 549 -18.07 -2.59 5.10
CA GLY A 549 -17.50 -2.21 6.40
C GLY A 549 -16.10 -1.67 6.29
N MET A 550 -15.61 -1.17 7.41
CA MET A 550 -14.27 -0.60 7.55
C MET A 550 -13.30 -1.66 8.08
N MET A 551 -12.15 -1.76 7.42
CA MET A 551 -10.95 -2.43 7.95
C MET A 551 -9.72 -1.56 7.73
N SER A 552 -8.67 -1.80 8.52
CA SER A 552 -7.36 -1.17 8.38
C SER A 552 -6.26 -2.23 8.44
N GLY A 553 -5.21 -2.06 7.66
CA GLY A 553 -4.07 -2.99 7.60
C GLY A 553 -3.26 -2.81 6.32
N THR A 554 -2.02 -3.23 6.32
CA THR A 554 -1.25 -3.43 5.08
C THR A 554 -1.96 -4.43 4.16
N SER A 555 -2.76 -5.33 4.75
CA SER A 555 -3.70 -6.22 4.04
C SER A 555 -4.72 -5.49 3.17
N MET A 556 -5.07 -4.23 3.45
CA MET A 556 -5.99 -3.40 2.65
C MET A 556 -5.24 -2.53 1.63
N ALA A 557 -4.01 -2.15 1.94
CA ALA A 557 -3.11 -1.45 1.02
C ALA A 557 -2.68 -2.35 -0.15
N THR A 558 -2.38 -3.60 0.13
CA THR A 558 -1.90 -4.61 -0.84
C THR A 558 -2.87 -4.83 -2.01
N PRO A 559 -4.17 -5.10 -1.79
CA PRO A 559 -5.12 -5.28 -2.89
C PRO A 559 -5.38 -3.98 -3.68
N ALA A 560 -5.24 -2.80 -3.06
CA ALA A 560 -5.31 -1.55 -3.79
C ALA A 560 -4.15 -1.45 -4.80
N VAL A 561 -2.93 -1.79 -4.39
CA VAL A 561 -1.75 -1.83 -5.26
C VAL A 561 -1.87 -2.96 -6.29
N SER A 562 -2.37 -4.13 -5.91
CA SER A 562 -2.63 -5.25 -6.84
C SER A 562 -3.59 -4.85 -7.97
N GLY A 563 -4.68 -4.16 -7.64
CA GLY A 563 -5.62 -3.63 -8.62
C GLY A 563 -4.97 -2.57 -9.53
N ILE A 564 -4.15 -1.68 -8.98
CA ILE A 564 -3.43 -0.65 -9.75
C ILE A 564 -2.44 -1.30 -10.74
N ILE A 565 -1.67 -2.30 -10.30
CA ILE A 565 -0.76 -3.03 -11.17
C ILE A 565 -1.53 -3.76 -12.29
N ALA A 566 -2.74 -4.27 -12.00
CA ALA A 566 -3.58 -4.86 -13.04
C ALA A 566 -4.02 -3.83 -14.10
N LEU A 567 -4.26 -2.55 -13.72
CA LEU A 567 -4.49 -1.49 -14.70
C LEU A 567 -3.24 -1.24 -15.58
N TRP A 568 -2.04 -1.30 -14.99
CA TRP A 568 -0.78 -1.14 -15.72
C TRP A 568 -0.50 -2.34 -16.65
N LEU A 569 -0.83 -3.57 -16.22
CA LEU A 569 -0.71 -4.77 -17.04
C LEU A 569 -1.75 -4.82 -18.19
N GLU A 570 -2.95 -4.27 -18.02
CA GLU A 570 -3.87 -4.06 -19.15
C GLU A 570 -3.24 -3.15 -20.21
N ALA A 571 -2.55 -2.09 -19.78
CA ALA A 571 -1.86 -1.16 -20.67
C ALA A 571 -0.62 -1.79 -21.34
N ASN A 572 0.18 -2.53 -20.56
CA ASN A 572 1.40 -3.21 -21.01
C ASN A 572 1.50 -4.60 -20.36
N PRO A 573 1.04 -5.66 -21.05
CA PRO A 573 0.97 -7.02 -20.48
C PRO A 573 2.33 -7.70 -20.28
N LYS A 574 3.43 -7.07 -20.70
CA LYS A 574 4.79 -7.62 -20.59
C LYS A 574 5.63 -7.03 -19.46
N LEU A 575 5.03 -6.19 -18.60
CA LEU A 575 5.75 -5.62 -17.46
C LEU A 575 6.27 -6.73 -16.55
N THR A 576 7.54 -6.62 -16.17
CA THR A 576 8.20 -7.48 -15.18
C THR A 576 8.18 -6.84 -13.79
N TYR A 577 8.60 -7.59 -12.77
CA TYR A 577 8.81 -7.05 -11.42
C TYR A 577 9.71 -5.82 -11.43
N GLU A 578 10.81 -5.86 -12.16
CA GLU A 578 11.78 -4.76 -12.27
C GLU A 578 11.14 -3.53 -12.94
N ASN A 579 10.34 -3.73 -13.98
CA ASN A 579 9.58 -2.64 -14.63
C ASN A 579 8.58 -1.99 -13.65
N ILE A 580 7.90 -2.78 -12.83
CA ILE A 580 6.98 -2.26 -11.81
C ILE A 580 7.74 -1.42 -10.77
N LEU A 581 8.92 -1.87 -10.32
CA LEU A 581 9.77 -1.06 -9.43
C LEU A 581 10.21 0.25 -10.08
N ASP A 582 10.62 0.22 -11.36
CA ASP A 582 11.01 1.41 -12.12
C ASP A 582 9.85 2.41 -12.25
N ILE A 583 8.63 1.90 -12.49
CA ILE A 583 7.41 2.73 -12.52
C ILE A 583 7.20 3.38 -11.15
N MET A 584 7.25 2.61 -10.06
CA MET A 584 7.07 3.12 -8.70
C MET A 584 8.15 4.14 -8.32
N LYS A 585 9.41 3.87 -8.64
CA LYS A 585 10.54 4.79 -8.43
C LYS A 585 10.36 6.11 -9.17
N ALA A 586 9.85 6.06 -10.40
CA ALA A 586 9.66 7.23 -11.25
C ALA A 586 8.42 8.05 -10.88
N THR A 587 7.37 7.41 -10.34
CA THR A 587 6.05 8.04 -10.21
C THR A 587 5.51 8.08 -8.79
N GLY A 588 6.18 7.44 -7.82
CA GLY A 588 5.77 7.45 -6.41
C GLY A 588 5.62 8.88 -5.89
N ARG A 589 4.45 9.20 -5.34
CA ARG A 589 4.15 10.54 -4.85
C ARG A 589 4.83 10.78 -3.52
N ARG A 590 5.49 11.93 -3.39
CA ARG A 590 6.18 12.36 -2.18
C ARG A 590 5.62 13.69 -1.73
N ASP A 591 4.98 13.68 -0.59
CA ASP A 591 4.50 14.86 0.11
C ASP A 591 5.28 15.05 1.43
N ASN A 592 4.82 15.99 2.26
CA ASN A 592 5.49 16.30 3.53
C ASN A 592 5.53 15.14 4.53
N HIS A 593 4.67 14.11 4.38
CA HIS A 593 4.62 12.94 5.26
C HIS A 593 5.68 11.89 4.90
N VAL A 594 6.05 11.78 3.62
CA VAL A 594 7.01 10.75 3.15
C VAL A 594 8.42 10.95 3.75
N GLY A 595 8.78 12.20 4.09
CA GLY A 595 10.03 12.50 4.77
C GLY A 595 11.26 12.36 3.88
N LYS A 596 12.43 12.09 4.52
CA LYS A 596 13.69 11.95 3.82
C LYS A 596 13.81 10.60 3.12
N VAL A 597 14.36 10.61 1.93
CA VAL A 597 14.70 9.43 1.13
C VAL A 597 16.21 9.37 0.88
N ASP A 598 16.71 8.18 0.54
CA ASP A 598 18.10 7.97 0.14
C ASP A 598 18.40 8.47 -1.30
N ALA A 599 19.61 8.22 -1.79
CA ALA A 599 20.02 8.57 -3.15
C ALA A 599 19.23 7.86 -4.25
N ASN A 600 18.56 6.74 -3.93
CA ASN A 600 17.68 6.00 -4.82
C ASN A 600 16.21 6.47 -4.75
N ASN A 601 15.93 7.50 -3.96
CA ASN A 601 14.59 8.00 -3.67
C ASN A 601 13.72 7.02 -2.87
N TRP A 602 14.31 6.21 -2.00
CA TRP A 602 13.66 5.19 -1.19
C TRP A 602 13.88 5.43 0.31
N ASN A 603 12.96 4.97 1.15
CA ASN A 603 13.18 4.79 2.58
C ASN A 603 12.43 3.56 3.11
N ALA A 604 12.85 3.05 4.28
CA ALA A 604 12.35 1.81 4.86
C ALA A 604 10.89 1.85 5.36
N THR A 605 10.27 3.02 5.42
CA THR A 605 8.88 3.20 5.87
C THR A 605 7.91 3.31 4.71
N TRP A 606 8.26 4.08 3.67
CA TRP A 606 7.38 4.46 2.57
C TRP A 606 7.72 3.79 1.24
N GLY A 607 8.87 3.12 1.15
CA GLY A 607 9.41 2.69 -0.13
C GLY A 607 9.74 3.87 -1.04
N PHE A 608 9.31 3.81 -2.29
CA PHE A 608 9.45 4.91 -3.25
C PHE A 608 8.40 6.02 -3.07
N GLY A 609 7.55 5.94 -2.05
CA GLY A 609 6.48 6.89 -1.74
C GLY A 609 5.09 6.29 -1.88
N LYS A 610 4.07 7.15 -1.98
CA LYS A 610 2.67 6.76 -2.16
C LYS A 610 2.42 6.34 -3.60
N ILE A 611 1.68 5.26 -3.81
CA ILE A 611 1.33 4.75 -5.15
C ILE A 611 0.58 5.81 -5.98
N ASP A 612 0.91 5.92 -7.28
CA ASP A 612 0.23 6.76 -8.25
C ASP A 612 -0.24 5.95 -9.46
N ALA A 613 -1.51 5.62 -9.50
CA ALA A 613 -2.09 4.79 -10.55
C ALA A 613 -2.04 5.47 -11.92
N TYR A 614 -2.27 6.80 -11.96
CA TYR A 614 -2.40 7.54 -13.20
C TYR A 614 -1.03 7.81 -13.87
N ASN A 615 -0.07 8.32 -13.10
CA ASN A 615 1.27 8.55 -13.65
C ASN A 615 2.00 7.23 -13.89
N GLY A 616 1.77 6.20 -13.06
CA GLY A 616 2.28 4.85 -13.28
C GLY A 616 1.74 4.23 -14.58
N LEU A 617 0.44 4.40 -14.88
CA LEU A 617 -0.15 3.96 -16.14
C LEU A 617 0.49 4.64 -17.36
N LYS A 618 0.71 5.94 -17.30
CA LYS A 618 1.42 6.66 -18.38
C LYS A 618 2.81 6.12 -18.59
N LYS A 619 3.52 5.81 -17.50
CA LYS A 619 4.86 5.20 -17.59
C LYS A 619 4.82 3.79 -18.16
N ALA A 620 3.82 2.98 -17.80
CA ALA A 620 3.60 1.65 -18.39
C ALA A 620 3.33 1.71 -19.89
N LEU A 621 2.53 2.68 -20.35
CA LEU A 621 2.28 2.94 -21.77
C LEU A 621 3.54 3.42 -22.51
N GLU A 622 4.35 4.29 -21.87
CA GLU A 622 5.65 4.72 -22.40
C GLU A 622 6.59 3.53 -22.57
N MET A 623 6.68 2.64 -21.60
CA MET A 623 7.50 1.43 -21.67
C MET A 623 7.02 0.48 -22.78
N LYS A 624 5.70 0.34 -22.97
CA LYS A 624 5.15 -0.44 -24.10
C LYS A 624 5.58 0.13 -25.46
N GLY A 625 5.59 1.46 -25.58
CA GLY A 625 6.07 2.13 -26.80
C GLY A 625 7.58 1.92 -27.02
N GLN A 626 8.35 1.76 -25.93
CA GLN A 626 9.79 1.46 -26.01
C GLN A 626 10.07 -0.01 -26.32
N SER A 627 9.31 -0.95 -25.76
CA SER A 627 9.44 -2.39 -26.06
C SER A 627 8.98 -2.73 -27.49
N GLY A 628 8.07 -1.95 -28.06
CA GLY A 628 7.71 -2.07 -29.47
C GLY A 628 8.80 -1.62 -30.45
N ILE A 629 9.90 -1.03 -29.96
CA ILE A 629 11.08 -0.68 -30.74
C ILE A 629 12.09 -1.85 -30.79
N ASP A 630 12.10 -2.70 -29.76
CA ASP A 630 13.01 -3.88 -29.71
C ASP A 630 12.43 -5.15 -30.36
N GLU A 631 11.13 -5.20 -30.66
CA GLU A 631 10.46 -6.42 -31.16
C GLU A 631 10.42 -6.59 -32.68
N THR A 632 11.19 -5.87 -33.44
CA THR A 632 11.37 -6.23 -34.85
C THR A 632 12.82 -6.64 -35.19
N LEU A 633 13.37 -7.54 -34.41
CA LEU A 633 14.31 -8.54 -34.91
C LEU A 633 13.52 -9.66 -35.61
N ASN A 634 12.57 -9.29 -36.46
CA ASN A 634 12.11 -10.22 -37.48
C ASN A 634 13.26 -10.37 -38.48
N SER A 635 13.86 -11.54 -38.50
CA SER A 635 14.89 -11.91 -39.50
C SER A 635 14.39 -11.78 -40.96
N GLU A 636 13.14 -11.39 -41.16
CA GLU A 636 12.49 -11.14 -42.43
C GLU A 636 12.29 -9.64 -42.76
N ALA A 637 12.53 -8.73 -41.83
CA ALA A 637 12.41 -7.29 -42.10
C ALA A 637 13.57 -6.85 -43.03
N PRO A 638 13.28 -6.11 -44.12
CA PRO A 638 14.31 -5.73 -45.11
C PRO A 638 15.37 -4.80 -44.53
N VAL A 639 15.06 -4.10 -43.43
CA VAL A 639 16.01 -3.25 -42.71
C VAL A 639 15.83 -3.35 -41.19
N THR A 640 16.94 -3.36 -40.46
CA THR A 640 16.98 -3.23 -38.99
C THR A 640 17.45 -1.82 -38.63
N ILE A 641 16.69 -1.11 -37.81
CA ILE A 641 17.04 0.24 -37.32
C ILE A 641 17.33 0.17 -35.83
N SER A 642 18.54 0.52 -35.43
CA SER A 642 19.01 0.54 -34.05
C SER A 642 19.51 1.93 -33.66
N LYS A 643 19.47 2.25 -32.36
CA LYS A 643 20.00 3.51 -31.80
C LYS A 643 21.23 3.21 -30.96
N ASN A 644 22.32 3.95 -31.18
CA ASN A 644 23.51 3.91 -30.35
C ASN A 644 23.91 5.35 -30.00
N HIS A 645 23.68 5.77 -28.74
CA HIS A 645 23.93 7.12 -28.22
C HIS A 645 23.35 8.24 -29.15
N ASN A 646 24.18 8.94 -29.89
CA ASN A 646 23.81 10.04 -30.79
C ASN A 646 23.73 9.62 -32.28
N GLU A 647 23.62 8.33 -32.55
CA GLU A 647 23.56 7.80 -33.90
C GLU A 647 22.38 6.86 -34.07
N TRP A 648 21.71 6.92 -35.23
CA TRP A 648 20.82 5.90 -35.67
C TRP A 648 21.50 5.08 -36.77
N ARG A 649 21.47 3.76 -36.62
CA ARG A 649 22.09 2.81 -37.52
C ARG A 649 21.01 2.04 -38.25
N VAL A 650 21.12 1.97 -39.56
CA VAL A 650 20.26 1.21 -40.47
C VAL A 650 21.08 0.09 -41.08
N LEU A 651 20.74 -1.15 -40.72
CA LEU A 651 21.34 -2.34 -41.28
C LEU A 651 20.38 -2.91 -42.33
N PHE A 652 20.83 -3.10 -43.57
CA PHE A 652 20.06 -3.75 -44.59
C PHE A 652 20.19 -5.26 -44.46
N ASN A 653 19.08 -5.96 -44.30
CA ASN A 653 19.01 -7.41 -44.12
C ASN A 653 18.86 -8.15 -45.48
N ASN A 654 18.47 -7.42 -46.52
CA ASN A 654 18.30 -7.92 -47.86
C ASN A 654 19.03 -7.04 -48.90
N ASN A 655 19.18 -7.55 -50.14
CA ASN A 655 19.64 -6.74 -51.25
C ASN A 655 18.47 -5.93 -51.80
N GLU A 656 18.62 -4.61 -51.83
CA GLU A 656 17.61 -3.69 -52.36
C GLU A 656 18.13 -2.95 -53.61
N SER A 657 17.26 -2.57 -54.52
CA SER A 657 17.66 -1.79 -55.70
C SER A 657 18.02 -0.35 -55.33
N PHE A 658 17.34 0.19 -54.30
CA PHE A 658 17.62 1.48 -53.70
C PHE A 658 16.99 1.55 -52.32
N ALA A 659 17.45 2.51 -51.51
CA ALA A 659 16.76 2.93 -50.28
C ALA A 659 16.85 4.45 -50.10
N THR A 660 15.85 5.01 -49.41
CA THR A 660 15.86 6.40 -48.96
C THR A 660 15.72 6.46 -47.46
N LEU A 661 16.60 7.22 -46.81
CA LEU A 661 16.58 7.52 -45.36
C LEU A 661 16.14 8.97 -45.21
N GLN A 662 14.98 9.19 -44.63
CA GLN A 662 14.37 10.54 -44.53
C GLN A 662 14.04 10.86 -43.09
N VAL A 663 14.33 12.09 -42.66
CA VAL A 663 13.98 12.61 -41.34
C VAL A 663 13.02 13.79 -41.51
N PHE A 664 11.90 13.71 -40.81
CA PHE A 664 10.87 14.76 -40.83
C PHE A 664 10.74 15.36 -39.42
N ASN A 665 10.47 16.65 -39.33
CA ASN A 665 10.08 17.26 -38.06
C ASN A 665 8.60 16.96 -37.73
N THR A 666 8.13 17.40 -36.55
CA THR A 666 6.73 17.22 -36.10
C THR A 666 5.69 17.90 -36.99
N ASN A 667 6.09 18.87 -37.81
CA ASN A 667 5.21 19.56 -38.76
C ASN A 667 5.17 18.85 -40.13
N GLY A 668 5.82 17.67 -40.25
CA GLY A 668 5.89 16.90 -41.50
C GLY A 668 6.89 17.46 -42.55
N GLN A 669 7.71 18.44 -42.17
CA GLN A 669 8.72 18.98 -43.08
C GLN A 669 9.94 18.07 -43.12
N LEU A 670 10.47 17.79 -44.33
CA LEU A 670 11.69 17.02 -44.55
C LEU A 670 12.91 17.82 -44.04
N VAL A 671 13.64 17.25 -43.09
CA VAL A 671 14.82 17.85 -42.47
C VAL A 671 16.11 17.28 -43.02
N SER A 672 16.11 16.00 -43.37
CA SER A 672 17.25 15.30 -43.94
C SER A 672 16.78 14.20 -44.88
N SER A 673 17.52 13.96 -45.95
CA SER A 673 17.28 12.84 -46.88
C SER A 673 18.61 12.32 -47.42
N GLU A 674 18.79 11.01 -47.35
CA GLU A 674 19.90 10.30 -47.95
C GLU A 674 19.35 9.23 -48.90
N TYR A 675 19.93 9.15 -50.07
CA TYR A 675 19.68 8.09 -51.06
C TYR A 675 20.81 7.06 -50.98
N VAL A 676 20.47 5.80 -50.87
CA VAL A 676 21.42 4.67 -50.87
C VAL A 676 21.16 3.84 -52.10
N ASP A 677 22.15 3.86 -52.99
CA ASP A 677 22.09 3.09 -54.24
C ASP A 677 22.44 1.62 -53.98
N ALA A 678 21.59 0.73 -54.45
CA ALA A 678 21.73 -0.73 -54.43
C ALA A 678 22.37 -1.31 -53.13
N PRO A 679 21.79 -1.02 -51.93
CA PRO A 679 22.37 -1.54 -50.71
C PRO A 679 22.24 -3.06 -50.66
N ARG A 680 23.33 -3.74 -50.27
CA ARG A 680 23.40 -5.19 -50.13
C ARG A 680 23.11 -5.61 -48.70
N CYS A 681 22.69 -6.85 -48.51
CA CYS A 681 22.59 -7.45 -47.20
C CYS A 681 23.89 -7.25 -46.38
N GLY A 682 23.79 -6.76 -45.16
CA GLY A 682 24.92 -6.38 -44.32
C GLY A 682 25.43 -4.94 -44.52
N THR A 683 24.88 -4.17 -45.46
CA THR A 683 25.20 -2.74 -45.61
C THR A 683 24.66 -1.97 -44.41
N GLU A 684 25.52 -1.17 -43.75
CA GLU A 684 25.12 -0.28 -42.65
C GLU A 684 25.17 1.18 -43.10
N ARG A 685 24.20 1.97 -42.64
CA ARG A 685 24.20 3.44 -42.77
C ARG A 685 23.95 4.07 -41.41
N VAL A 686 24.61 5.21 -41.16
CA VAL A 686 24.54 5.90 -39.89
C VAL A 686 23.99 7.32 -40.09
N VAL A 687 22.90 7.62 -39.41
CA VAL A 687 22.37 8.99 -39.33
C VAL A 687 22.85 9.61 -37.99
N ASN A 688 23.74 10.60 -38.11
CA ASN A 688 24.30 11.29 -36.95
C ASN A 688 23.32 12.35 -36.43
N LEU A 689 22.88 12.21 -35.17
CA LEU A 689 21.90 13.09 -34.54
C LEU A 689 22.50 14.40 -34.00
N ALA A 690 23.83 14.53 -33.93
CA ALA A 690 24.49 15.74 -33.45
C ALA A 690 24.20 16.98 -34.32
N ASN A 691 23.72 16.77 -35.53
CA ASN A 691 23.36 17.86 -36.48
C ASN A 691 21.90 18.31 -36.39
N PHE A 692 21.11 17.71 -35.47
CA PHE A 692 19.70 18.03 -35.31
C PHE A 692 19.48 18.82 -34.02
N ALA A 693 18.61 19.82 -34.07
CA ALA A 693 18.18 20.51 -32.84
C ALA A 693 17.45 19.55 -31.90
N PRO A 694 17.53 19.76 -30.56
CA PRO A 694 16.71 19.00 -29.61
C PRO A 694 15.24 19.01 -30.00
N GLY A 695 14.62 17.84 -30.06
CA GLY A 695 13.22 17.74 -30.50
C GLY A 695 12.80 16.33 -30.91
N VAL A 696 11.56 16.22 -31.37
CA VAL A 696 10.98 14.99 -31.88
C VAL A 696 10.96 15.02 -33.41
N TYR A 697 11.40 13.93 -34.03
CA TYR A 697 11.44 13.75 -35.46
C TYR A 697 10.81 12.40 -35.85
N LEU A 698 10.46 12.24 -37.11
CA LEU A 698 10.08 10.96 -37.71
C LEU A 698 11.18 10.53 -38.68
N PHE A 699 11.76 9.37 -38.42
CA PHE A 699 12.76 8.77 -39.29
C PHE A 699 12.12 7.69 -40.16
N LYS A 700 12.12 7.87 -41.44
CA LYS A 700 11.53 6.97 -42.45
C LYS A 700 12.61 6.35 -43.31
N VAL A 701 12.62 5.03 -43.38
CA VAL A 701 13.43 4.26 -44.32
C VAL A 701 12.49 3.61 -45.33
N SER A 702 12.66 3.92 -46.62
CA SER A 702 11.90 3.30 -47.68
C SER A 702 12.87 2.53 -48.61
N THR A 703 12.52 1.29 -48.90
CA THR A 703 13.21 0.42 -49.86
C THR A 703 12.31 0.12 -51.04
N THR A 704 12.78 -0.67 -51.96
CA THR A 704 11.98 -1.14 -53.15
C THR A 704 10.74 -1.92 -52.68
N ALA A 705 10.86 -2.69 -51.62
CA ALA A 705 9.82 -3.62 -51.15
C ALA A 705 8.97 -3.08 -49.99
N SER A 706 9.46 -2.12 -49.24
CA SER A 706 8.78 -1.69 -48.00
C SER A 706 9.15 -0.29 -47.56
N SER A 707 8.40 0.23 -46.57
CA SER A 707 8.71 1.48 -45.85
C SER A 707 8.51 1.32 -44.35
N THR A 708 9.51 1.70 -43.58
CA THR A 708 9.49 1.67 -42.11
C THR A 708 9.69 3.07 -41.55
N THR A 709 8.85 3.46 -40.60
CA THR A 709 8.97 4.76 -39.96
C THR A 709 9.19 4.58 -38.44
N ARG A 710 10.09 5.37 -37.87
CA ARG A 710 10.39 5.35 -36.43
C ARG A 710 10.38 6.79 -35.87
N LYS A 711 9.93 6.93 -34.63
CA LYS A 711 10.01 8.20 -33.88
C LYS A 711 11.45 8.37 -33.39
N LEU A 712 12.02 9.53 -33.65
CA LEU A 712 13.36 9.94 -33.27
C LEU A 712 13.26 11.04 -32.23
N VAL A 713 13.92 10.87 -31.08
CA VAL A 713 14.05 11.93 -30.06
C VAL A 713 15.51 12.32 -29.93
N VAL A 714 15.79 13.59 -30.26
CA VAL A 714 17.09 14.23 -30.07
C VAL A 714 17.03 15.03 -28.77
N LYS A 715 17.94 14.74 -27.83
CA LYS A 715 18.02 15.39 -26.51
C LYS A 715 18.99 16.54 -26.52
#